data_97c0a5fe5ca9873d7121507347a62318
#
_entry.id   97c0a5fe5ca9873d7121507347a62318
#
_cell.length_a   1.000
_cell.length_b   1.000
_cell.length_c   1.000
_cell.angle_alpha   90.00
_cell.angle_beta   90.00
_cell.angle_gamma   90.00
#
_symmetry.space_group_name_H-M   'P 1'
#
loop_
_entity.id
_entity.type
_entity.pdbx_description
1 polymer ?
#
loop_
_entity_poly.entity_id
_entity_poly.type
_entity_poly.pdbx_seq_one_letter_code
_entity_poly.pdbx_strand_id
1 'polypeptide(L)'
;MIRLLNLTLQRGPQRLLEAAELTLHAGQKAGLIGANGAGKSSLFALLRGQLGQDAGDCLLPADWRIAHMRQEVDTLDRLAVDYVLDGDSRLREIQAALAAAEAAHDGSALARLHTELDNADGYTADARARKLLAGLGFSSEQMERRVGDFSGGWRMRLNLAQALMCPSDLLLLDEPTNHLDLDAILWLEEWLKGYPGTLVLISHDRDFLDAVVDHVVHLENRKLTLYRGGYSAFERTRAERLAQQQQAYEKQQAQRAHMESFIARFKAKATKARQAQSRIKALERLEELAPAHVDSPFNFSFRESDKISRPLLDLGEGRLGYGDKAVLEKVKLQLVPGARIGLLGPNGAGKSTLIKTLAGDLPELGGRLLRGENLAIGYFAQHQLDSLDPQASPLLHLQRIAPGEREQTLKDFLGGFDFRGVRVDEPVLNFSGGEKARLALALIAWQKPNLLLLDEPTNHLDLEMRLALTMALQEFSGAVLVVSHDRHLLKSTTDEFLLVADGRVVPFDGDLDDYARWLVDYRARKAPQAETAPGAPTERTDKRAQRQAAAALRQQLAPHKRKADKLERELGGLHEKLAAIEARLGDSALYDVSRKDELRELLSEQSSLKVREGELEERWLEALETLEALQKELEASE
;
A
#
# COMPACT_ATOMS: atom_id res chain seq x y z
N MET A 1 3.57 -9.67 25.73
CA MET A 1 2.32 -9.36 25.04
C MET A 1 1.83 -7.97 25.41
N ILE A 2 1.21 -7.26 24.49
CA ILE A 2 0.55 -5.97 24.73
C ILE A 2 -0.90 -6.22 25.11
N ARG A 3 -1.40 -5.64 26.21
CA ARG A 3 -2.80 -5.74 26.61
C ARG A 3 -3.35 -4.36 26.96
N LEU A 4 -4.43 -3.99 26.32
CA LEU A 4 -5.25 -2.82 26.63
C LEU A 4 -6.54 -3.33 27.26
N LEU A 5 -6.87 -2.83 28.46
CA LEU A 5 -8.04 -3.25 29.24
C LEU A 5 -8.90 -2.04 29.54
N ASN A 6 -10.10 -1.99 28.98
CA ASN A 6 -11.05 -0.88 29.15
C ASN A 6 -10.40 0.50 28.92
N LEU A 7 -9.48 0.59 27.98
CA LEU A 7 -8.66 1.78 27.76
C LEU A 7 -9.50 2.93 27.23
N THR A 8 -9.41 4.07 27.90
CA THR A 8 -9.93 5.35 27.41
C THR A 8 -8.78 6.32 27.21
N LEU A 9 -8.74 6.95 26.03
CA LEU A 9 -7.72 7.89 25.62
C LEU A 9 -8.36 9.15 25.05
N GLN A 10 -7.93 10.31 25.54
CA GLN A 10 -8.43 11.60 25.11
C GLN A 10 -7.27 12.52 24.71
N ARG A 11 -7.50 13.39 23.73
CA ARG A 11 -6.55 14.44 23.35
C ARG A 11 -7.28 15.78 23.27
N GLY A 12 -7.03 16.65 24.23
CA GLY A 12 -7.81 17.88 24.40
C GLY A 12 -9.28 17.54 24.68
N PRO A 13 -10.25 18.15 23.97
CA PRO A 13 -11.68 17.86 24.18
C PRO A 13 -12.15 16.59 23.46
N GLN A 14 -11.32 15.98 22.63
CA GLN A 14 -11.74 14.85 21.77
C GLN A 14 -11.37 13.51 22.39
N ARG A 15 -12.38 12.65 22.62
CA ARG A 15 -12.16 11.24 22.96
C ARG A 15 -11.77 10.46 21.72
N LEU A 16 -10.63 9.77 21.78
CA LEU A 16 -10.07 8.98 20.70
C LEU A 16 -10.37 7.48 20.87
N LEU A 17 -10.29 6.98 22.10
CA LEU A 17 -10.64 5.62 22.48
C LEU A 17 -11.60 5.64 23.67
N GLU A 18 -12.53 4.69 23.73
CA GLU A 18 -13.51 4.56 24.79
C GLU A 18 -13.73 3.09 25.14
N ALA A 19 -13.33 2.70 26.36
CA ALA A 19 -13.37 1.32 26.84
C ALA A 19 -12.82 0.32 25.80
N ALA A 20 -11.66 0.63 25.22
CA ALA A 20 -11.06 -0.18 24.17
C ALA A 20 -10.31 -1.38 24.76
N GLU A 21 -10.47 -2.53 24.12
CA GLU A 21 -9.78 -3.76 24.48
C GLU A 21 -8.93 -4.24 23.30
N LEU A 22 -7.70 -4.65 23.58
CA LEU A 22 -6.80 -5.24 22.58
C LEU A 22 -5.81 -6.16 23.27
N THR A 23 -5.53 -7.31 22.66
CA THR A 23 -4.43 -8.19 23.07
C THR A 23 -3.61 -8.54 21.84
N LEU A 24 -2.30 -8.20 21.84
CA LEU A 24 -1.32 -8.60 20.84
C LEU A 24 -0.24 -9.46 21.52
N HIS A 25 0.01 -10.63 20.95
CA HIS A 25 1.04 -11.54 21.44
C HIS A 25 2.42 -11.17 20.90
N ALA A 26 3.46 -11.61 21.58
CA ALA A 26 4.82 -11.43 21.13
C ALA A 26 5.03 -12.09 19.75
N GLY A 27 5.74 -11.41 18.87
CA GLY A 27 6.03 -11.87 17.50
C GLY A 27 4.89 -11.65 16.48
N GLN A 28 3.71 -11.17 16.90
CA GLN A 28 2.64 -10.82 15.96
C GLN A 28 2.96 -9.54 15.18
N LYS A 29 2.56 -9.50 13.92
CA LYS A 29 2.68 -8.35 13.04
C LYS A 29 1.29 -7.78 12.76
N ALA A 30 0.98 -6.65 13.38
CA ALA A 30 -0.35 -6.05 13.31
C ALA A 30 -0.36 -4.75 12.51
N GLY A 31 -1.27 -4.63 11.55
CA GLY A 31 -1.58 -3.39 10.86
C GLY A 31 -2.65 -2.59 11.63
N LEU A 32 -2.34 -1.38 12.07
CA LEU A 32 -3.30 -0.47 12.71
C LEU A 32 -3.95 0.42 11.66
N ILE A 33 -5.22 0.22 11.41
CA ILE A 33 -6.00 0.93 10.38
C ILE A 33 -7.17 1.70 10.99
N GLY A 34 -7.65 2.70 10.29
CA GLY A 34 -8.78 3.57 10.69
C GLY A 34 -8.68 4.93 9.99
N ALA A 35 -9.76 5.70 10.05
CA ALA A 35 -9.84 7.03 9.43
C ALA A 35 -8.72 7.98 9.90
N ASN A 36 -8.42 9.00 9.11
CA ASN A 36 -7.49 10.04 9.53
C ASN A 36 -8.07 10.82 10.73
N GLY A 37 -7.20 11.10 11.72
CA GLY A 37 -7.63 11.74 12.96
C GLY A 37 -8.32 10.82 13.97
N ALA A 38 -8.54 9.52 13.68
CA ALA A 38 -9.16 8.57 14.60
C ALA A 38 -8.35 8.30 15.89
N GLY A 39 -7.04 8.62 15.90
CA GLY A 39 -6.20 8.45 17.09
C GLY A 39 -5.10 7.40 16.95
N LYS A 40 -4.78 6.93 15.74
CA LYS A 40 -3.72 5.93 15.48
C LYS A 40 -2.37 6.36 16.07
N SER A 41 -1.89 7.55 15.72
CA SER A 41 -0.62 8.09 16.25
C SER A 41 -0.66 8.39 17.75
N SER A 42 -1.85 8.70 18.32
CA SER A 42 -2.02 8.86 19.77
C SER A 42 -1.90 7.52 20.50
N LEU A 43 -2.39 6.43 19.92
CA LEU A 43 -2.16 5.08 20.44
C LEU A 43 -0.66 4.73 20.41
N PHE A 44 0.07 5.11 19.36
CA PHE A 44 1.54 4.94 19.34
C PHE A 44 2.24 5.76 20.43
N ALA A 45 1.81 7.00 20.66
CA ALA A 45 2.34 7.83 21.75
C ALA A 45 2.08 7.22 23.14
N LEU A 46 0.91 6.59 23.33
CA LEU A 46 0.59 5.83 24.54
C LEU A 46 1.52 4.62 24.71
N LEU A 47 1.67 3.78 23.68
CA LEU A 47 2.55 2.60 23.71
C LEU A 47 4.02 2.97 24.00
N ARG A 48 4.44 4.18 23.60
CA ARG A 48 5.77 4.75 23.87
C ARG A 48 5.89 5.40 25.26
N GLY A 49 4.81 5.45 26.04
CA GLY A 49 4.78 6.11 27.36
C GLY A 49 4.85 7.64 27.29
N GLN A 50 4.63 8.24 26.12
CA GLN A 50 4.62 9.70 25.93
C GLN A 50 3.26 10.32 26.23
N LEU A 51 2.21 9.51 26.22
CA LEU A 51 0.84 9.90 26.56
C LEU A 51 0.32 8.95 27.63
N GLY A 52 -0.32 9.50 28.67
CA GLY A 52 -0.99 8.70 29.69
C GLY A 52 -2.41 8.34 29.26
N GLN A 53 -2.93 7.22 29.77
CA GLN A 53 -4.34 6.85 29.65
C GLN A 53 -5.21 7.69 30.60
N ASP A 54 -6.44 8.01 30.19
CA ASP A 54 -7.42 8.69 31.02
C ASP A 54 -8.18 7.69 31.94
N ALA A 55 -8.39 6.46 31.45
CA ALA A 55 -8.97 5.35 32.22
C ALA A 55 -8.56 3.99 31.63
N GLY A 56 -8.66 2.94 32.43
CA GLY A 56 -8.26 1.59 32.05
C GLY A 56 -6.75 1.37 32.16
N ASP A 57 -6.27 0.25 31.63
CA ASP A 57 -4.87 -0.16 31.76
C ASP A 57 -4.24 -0.42 30.39
N CYS A 58 -2.97 0.03 30.25
CA CYS A 58 -2.09 -0.31 29.14
C CYS A 58 -0.91 -1.11 29.69
N LEU A 59 -0.90 -2.40 29.43
CA LEU A 59 0.12 -3.33 29.95
C LEU A 59 1.10 -3.74 28.85
N LEU A 60 2.35 -3.30 29.00
CA LEU A 60 3.50 -3.75 28.20
C LEU A 60 4.52 -4.40 29.13
N PRO A 61 5.26 -5.43 28.67
CA PRO A 61 6.39 -5.97 29.43
C PRO A 61 7.44 -4.87 29.66
N ALA A 62 7.89 -4.73 30.92
CA ALA A 62 8.82 -3.67 31.30
C ALA A 62 10.23 -3.83 30.69
N ASP A 63 10.57 -5.04 30.28
CA ASP A 63 11.83 -5.43 29.64
C ASP A 63 11.87 -5.22 28.12
N TRP A 64 10.72 -4.91 27.52
CA TRP A 64 10.66 -4.70 26.07
C TRP A 64 11.32 -3.40 25.63
N ARG A 65 12.20 -3.53 24.65
CA ARG A 65 12.78 -2.39 23.94
C ARG A 65 11.85 -1.99 22.80
N ILE A 66 11.46 -0.72 22.80
CA ILE A 66 10.53 -0.17 21.81
C ILE A 66 11.32 0.68 20.81
N ALA A 67 11.38 0.24 19.56
CA ALA A 67 11.83 1.06 18.46
C ALA A 67 10.66 1.74 17.75
N HIS A 68 10.87 2.96 17.30
CA HIS A 68 9.86 3.69 16.55
C HIS A 68 10.49 4.64 15.55
N MET A 69 9.79 4.89 14.45
CA MET A 69 10.17 5.91 13.49
C MET A 69 9.84 7.31 14.03
N ARG A 70 10.82 8.22 14.03
CA ARG A 70 10.62 9.63 14.40
C ARG A 70 10.05 10.40 13.22
N GLN A 71 9.29 11.47 13.48
CA GLN A 71 8.74 12.32 12.42
C GLN A 71 9.70 13.46 12.04
N GLU A 72 10.61 13.85 12.93
CA GLU A 72 11.59 14.92 12.73
C GLU A 72 13.01 14.42 12.97
N VAL A 73 13.97 15.07 12.35
CA VAL A 73 15.42 14.80 12.48
C VAL A 73 16.07 15.93 13.22
N ASP A 74 16.53 15.68 14.44
CA ASP A 74 17.09 16.70 15.32
C ASP A 74 18.59 16.97 15.09
N THR A 75 19.33 16.00 14.50
CA THR A 75 20.80 16.05 14.37
C THR A 75 21.22 16.14 12.91
N LEU A 76 21.38 17.36 12.39
CA LEU A 76 21.69 17.60 10.97
C LEU A 76 23.21 17.43 10.64
N ASP A 77 24.09 17.56 11.63
CA ASP A 77 25.55 17.56 11.41
C ASP A 77 26.20 16.14 11.41
N ARG A 78 25.43 15.11 11.73
CA ARG A 78 25.91 13.72 11.73
C ARG A 78 26.06 13.17 10.32
N LEU A 79 26.98 12.24 10.11
CA LEU A 79 27.03 11.43 8.89
C LEU A 79 25.83 10.48 8.85
N ALA A 80 25.33 10.17 7.65
CA ALA A 80 24.15 9.32 7.48
C ALA A 80 24.34 7.93 8.11
N VAL A 81 25.51 7.29 7.95
CA VAL A 81 25.82 6.00 8.56
C VAL A 81 25.86 6.08 10.10
N ASP A 82 26.47 7.14 10.65
CA ASP A 82 26.53 7.35 12.10
C ASP A 82 25.14 7.61 12.70
N TYR A 83 24.32 8.38 12.00
CA TYR A 83 22.93 8.65 12.39
C TYR A 83 22.12 7.34 12.50
N VAL A 84 22.32 6.41 11.58
CA VAL A 84 21.67 5.09 11.65
C VAL A 84 22.18 4.27 12.81
N LEU A 85 23.50 4.24 13.03
CA LEU A 85 24.13 3.56 14.17
C LEU A 85 23.65 4.11 15.53
N ASP A 86 23.31 5.40 15.62
CA ASP A 86 22.74 6.02 16.83
C ASP A 86 21.36 5.44 17.21
N GLY A 87 20.74 4.65 16.33
CA GLY A 87 19.53 3.88 16.63
C GLY A 87 19.76 2.77 17.66
N ASP A 88 20.96 2.24 17.78
CA ASP A 88 21.36 1.29 18.83
C ASP A 88 22.09 2.05 19.95
N SER A 89 21.33 2.61 20.90
CA SER A 89 21.88 3.39 22.02
C SER A 89 22.85 2.57 22.87
N ARG A 90 22.56 1.26 23.09
CA ARG A 90 23.43 0.37 23.87
C ARG A 90 24.78 0.19 23.19
N LEU A 91 24.80 0.02 21.87
CA LEU A 91 26.03 -0.04 21.10
C LEU A 91 26.86 1.23 21.28
N ARG A 92 26.23 2.41 21.19
CA ARG A 92 26.92 3.70 21.39
C ARG A 92 27.45 3.89 22.81
N GLU A 93 26.72 3.44 23.81
CA GLU A 93 27.18 3.44 25.22
C GLU A 93 28.41 2.56 25.38
N ILE A 94 28.42 1.35 24.82
CA ILE A 94 29.58 0.45 24.85
C ILE A 94 30.77 1.07 24.13
N GLN A 95 30.57 1.65 22.94
CA GLN A 95 31.62 2.32 22.18
C GLN A 95 32.24 3.49 22.94
N ALA A 96 31.38 4.33 23.57
CA ALA A 96 31.85 5.44 24.40
C ALA A 96 32.62 4.97 25.63
N ALA A 97 32.15 3.90 26.29
CA ALA A 97 32.84 3.30 27.42
C ALA A 97 34.20 2.67 27.03
N LEU A 98 34.28 2.04 25.85
CA LEU A 98 35.52 1.52 25.28
C LEU A 98 36.54 2.65 25.08
N ALA A 99 36.15 3.75 24.43
CA ALA A 99 37.04 4.89 24.22
C ALA A 99 37.51 5.51 25.54
N ALA A 100 36.66 5.57 26.56
CA ALA A 100 37.05 6.02 27.90
C ALA A 100 38.01 5.07 28.60
N ALA A 101 37.79 3.76 28.50
CA ALA A 101 38.67 2.74 29.08
C ALA A 101 40.05 2.70 28.37
N GLU A 102 40.08 2.89 27.06
CA GLU A 102 41.33 3.05 26.28
C GLU A 102 42.12 4.26 26.73
N ALA A 103 41.46 5.41 26.90
CA ALA A 103 42.10 6.65 27.38
C ALA A 103 42.62 6.50 28.82
N ALA A 104 41.96 5.70 29.66
CA ALA A 104 42.36 5.40 31.03
C ALA A 104 43.38 4.25 31.14
N HIS A 105 43.71 3.56 30.05
CA HIS A 105 44.56 2.36 30.00
C HIS A 105 44.08 1.23 30.93
N ASP A 106 42.78 1.10 31.15
CA ASP A 106 42.17 0.06 32.00
C ASP A 106 41.97 -1.25 31.22
N GLY A 107 42.97 -2.14 31.27
CA GLY A 107 42.91 -3.41 30.56
C GLY A 107 41.78 -4.34 31.00
N SER A 108 41.33 -4.27 32.27
CA SER A 108 40.26 -5.11 32.78
C SER A 108 38.86 -4.63 32.26
N ALA A 109 38.67 -3.33 32.24
CA ALA A 109 37.47 -2.73 31.64
C ALA A 109 37.39 -3.00 30.13
N LEU A 110 38.52 -2.88 29.42
CA LEU A 110 38.62 -3.18 27.99
C LEU A 110 38.18 -4.61 27.67
N ALA A 111 38.72 -5.62 28.38
CA ALA A 111 38.37 -7.03 28.15
C ALA A 111 36.87 -7.30 28.34
N ARG A 112 36.26 -6.72 29.38
CA ARG A 112 34.81 -6.82 29.63
C ARG A 112 34.00 -6.13 28.55
N LEU A 113 34.35 -4.89 28.19
CA LEU A 113 33.61 -4.11 27.19
C LEU A 113 33.71 -4.70 25.78
N HIS A 114 34.83 -5.33 25.41
CA HIS A 114 34.92 -6.07 24.15
C HIS A 114 34.00 -7.30 24.15
N THR A 115 33.81 -7.97 25.27
CA THR A 115 32.85 -9.07 25.40
C THR A 115 31.41 -8.53 25.30
N GLU A 116 31.12 -7.38 25.91
CA GLU A 116 29.81 -6.72 25.78
C GLU A 116 29.54 -6.26 24.35
N LEU A 117 30.58 -5.76 23.64
CA LEU A 117 30.49 -5.36 22.24
C LEU A 117 30.19 -6.55 21.32
N ASP A 118 30.83 -7.69 21.57
CA ASP A 118 30.60 -8.95 20.84
C ASP A 118 29.17 -9.46 21.07
N ASN A 119 28.72 -9.47 22.33
CA ASN A 119 27.33 -9.83 22.66
C ASN A 119 26.26 -8.90 22.07
N ALA A 120 26.62 -7.67 21.73
CA ALA A 120 25.78 -6.70 21.07
C ALA A 120 25.90 -6.71 19.53
N ASP A 121 26.59 -7.71 18.95
CA ASP A 121 26.93 -7.77 17.52
C ASP A 121 27.59 -6.47 17.01
N GLY A 122 28.35 -5.80 17.86
CA GLY A 122 28.88 -4.47 17.62
C GLY A 122 29.91 -4.40 16.49
N TYR A 123 30.68 -5.48 16.27
CA TYR A 123 31.66 -5.56 15.18
C TYR A 123 31.02 -5.60 13.79
N THR A 124 29.78 -6.05 13.69
CA THR A 124 29.02 -6.10 12.42
C THR A 124 28.10 -4.90 12.24
N ALA A 125 28.01 -4.01 13.23
CA ALA A 125 27.03 -2.92 13.26
C ALA A 125 27.15 -1.95 12.07
N ASP A 126 28.37 -1.56 11.67
CA ASP A 126 28.60 -0.71 10.49
C ASP A 126 28.10 -1.39 9.20
N ALA A 127 28.40 -2.66 9.01
CA ALA A 127 27.94 -3.43 7.86
C ALA A 127 26.40 -3.55 7.85
N ARG A 128 25.75 -3.75 9.02
CA ARG A 128 24.29 -3.75 9.15
C ARG A 128 23.69 -2.40 8.80
N ALA A 129 24.24 -1.30 9.33
CA ALA A 129 23.78 0.06 9.02
C ALA A 129 23.90 0.37 7.53
N ARG A 130 25.04 0.03 6.90
CA ARG A 130 25.22 0.19 5.44
C ARG A 130 24.26 -0.68 4.63
N LYS A 131 23.97 -1.90 5.06
CA LYS A 131 22.97 -2.77 4.41
C LYS A 131 21.57 -2.19 4.49
N LEU A 132 21.17 -1.62 5.65
CA LEU A 132 19.89 -0.92 5.81
C LEU A 132 19.80 0.29 4.87
N LEU A 133 20.84 1.12 4.85
CA LEU A 133 20.90 2.30 3.97
C LEU A 133 20.86 1.91 2.49
N ALA A 134 21.63 0.90 2.07
CA ALA A 134 21.60 0.42 0.69
C ALA A 134 20.22 -0.11 0.29
N GLY A 135 19.55 -0.84 1.18
CA GLY A 135 18.19 -1.33 0.97
C GLY A 135 17.17 -0.19 0.78
N LEU A 136 17.34 0.90 1.50
CA LEU A 136 16.51 2.11 1.39
C LEU A 136 16.95 3.06 0.27
N GLY A 137 17.90 2.63 -0.59
CA GLY A 137 18.27 3.32 -1.82
C GLY A 137 19.43 4.31 -1.71
N PHE A 138 20.16 4.35 -0.59
CA PHE A 138 21.34 5.21 -0.45
C PHE A 138 22.55 4.62 -1.18
N SER A 139 23.24 5.45 -1.95
CA SER A 139 24.54 5.08 -2.53
C SER A 139 25.65 5.15 -1.48
N SER A 140 26.78 4.47 -1.73
CA SER A 140 27.95 4.51 -0.84
C SER A 140 28.43 5.92 -0.57
N GLU A 141 28.41 6.82 -1.57
CA GLU A 141 28.77 8.23 -1.38
C GLU A 141 27.79 8.98 -0.50
N GLN A 142 26.49 8.66 -0.62
CA GLN A 142 25.45 9.29 0.20
C GLN A 142 25.55 8.87 1.67
N MET A 143 26.00 7.64 1.95
CA MET A 143 26.17 7.15 3.33
C MET A 143 27.19 7.99 4.12
N GLU A 144 28.16 8.60 3.43
CA GLU A 144 29.21 9.46 4.03
C GLU A 144 28.85 10.95 4.04
N ARG A 145 27.65 11.33 3.59
CA ARG A 145 27.16 12.73 3.64
C ARG A 145 26.51 13.03 4.98
N ARG A 146 26.45 14.31 5.31
CA ARG A 146 25.73 14.80 6.50
C ARG A 146 24.22 14.70 6.30
N VAL A 147 23.52 14.41 7.37
CA VAL A 147 22.05 14.32 7.39
C VAL A 147 21.40 15.62 6.89
N GLY A 148 21.99 16.78 7.21
CA GLY A 148 21.52 18.10 6.77
C GLY A 148 21.52 18.30 5.26
N ASP A 149 22.38 17.59 4.52
CA ASP A 149 22.50 17.71 3.06
C ASP A 149 21.36 17.03 2.29
N PHE A 150 20.51 16.27 3.00
CA PHE A 150 19.43 15.50 2.41
C PHE A 150 18.10 16.28 2.41
N SER A 151 17.28 16.03 1.41
CA SER A 151 15.89 16.50 1.38
C SER A 151 15.04 15.84 2.46
N GLY A 152 13.86 16.41 2.76
CA GLY A 152 12.93 15.88 3.76
C GLY A 152 12.63 14.38 3.58
N GLY A 153 12.32 13.96 2.35
CA GLY A 153 12.03 12.54 2.06
C GLY A 153 13.22 11.61 2.32
N TRP A 154 14.45 12.03 1.99
CA TRP A 154 15.66 11.27 2.30
C TRP A 154 15.95 11.21 3.81
N ARG A 155 15.68 12.30 4.55
CA ARG A 155 15.78 12.30 6.01
C ARG A 155 14.78 11.35 6.66
N MET A 156 13.56 11.25 6.11
CA MET A 156 12.58 10.26 6.58
C MET A 156 13.05 8.81 6.36
N ARG A 157 13.74 8.53 5.25
CA ARG A 157 14.39 7.22 5.02
C ARG A 157 15.51 6.95 6.04
N LEU A 158 16.29 7.98 6.43
CA LEU A 158 17.29 7.85 7.49
C LEU A 158 16.64 7.55 8.85
N ASN A 159 15.52 8.21 9.19
CA ASN A 159 14.75 7.90 10.39
C ASN A 159 14.24 6.45 10.41
N LEU A 160 13.77 5.97 9.27
CA LEU A 160 13.37 4.57 9.14
C LEU A 160 14.57 3.64 9.34
N ALA A 161 15.70 3.90 8.67
CA ALA A 161 16.92 3.09 8.84
C ALA A 161 17.38 3.06 10.30
N GLN A 162 17.33 4.20 11.01
CA GLN A 162 17.66 4.31 12.43
C GLN A 162 16.73 3.45 13.31
N ALA A 163 15.41 3.48 13.02
CA ALA A 163 14.44 2.66 13.74
C ALA A 163 14.67 1.15 13.50
N LEU A 164 15.00 0.76 12.26
CA LEU A 164 15.31 -0.63 11.90
C LEU A 164 16.67 -1.11 12.46
N MET A 165 17.60 -0.19 12.73
CA MET A 165 18.89 -0.51 13.35
C MET A 165 18.76 -0.84 14.83
N CYS A 166 17.73 -0.31 15.51
CA CYS A 166 17.50 -0.52 16.93
C CYS A 166 17.10 -1.98 17.20
N PRO A 167 17.87 -2.74 18.01
CA PRO A 167 17.43 -4.05 18.48
C PRO A 167 16.20 -3.89 19.37
N SER A 168 15.05 -4.40 18.93
CA SER A 168 13.77 -4.12 19.59
C SER A 168 12.88 -5.35 19.69
N ASP A 169 12.05 -5.38 20.73
CA ASP A 169 11.01 -6.40 20.95
C ASP A 169 9.66 -5.93 20.40
N LEU A 170 9.49 -4.59 20.31
CA LEU A 170 8.34 -3.92 19.69
C LEU A 170 8.83 -2.85 18.72
N LEU A 171 8.43 -2.97 17.47
CA LEU A 171 8.69 -1.99 16.42
C LEU A 171 7.38 -1.27 16.04
N LEU A 172 7.39 0.06 16.16
CA LEU A 172 6.26 0.91 15.81
C LEU A 172 6.61 1.74 14.57
N LEU A 173 5.91 1.52 13.47
CA LEU A 173 6.12 2.24 12.21
C LEU A 173 4.85 3.00 11.82
N ASP A 174 4.98 4.32 11.68
CA ASP A 174 3.88 5.20 11.24
C ASP A 174 4.15 5.66 9.81
N GLU A 175 3.37 5.13 8.85
CA GLU A 175 3.45 5.39 7.41
C GLU A 175 4.87 5.23 6.82
N PRO A 176 5.54 4.08 7.02
CA PRO A 176 6.93 3.91 6.60
C PRO A 176 7.11 3.89 5.07
N THR A 177 6.05 3.63 4.31
CA THR A 177 6.06 3.61 2.85
C THR A 177 6.03 5.00 2.22
N ASN A 178 5.65 6.03 2.99
CA ASN A 178 5.69 7.40 2.50
C ASN A 178 7.12 7.80 2.13
N HIS A 179 7.29 8.40 0.97
CA HIS A 179 8.59 8.83 0.41
C HIS A 179 9.56 7.70 0.02
N LEU A 180 9.13 6.43 0.10
CA LEU A 180 9.89 5.31 -0.46
C LEU A 180 9.51 5.11 -1.93
N ASP A 181 10.48 4.72 -2.74
CA ASP A 181 10.23 4.17 -4.06
C ASP A 181 9.85 2.69 -3.98
N LEU A 182 9.29 2.17 -5.05
CA LEU A 182 8.83 0.78 -5.10
C LEU A 182 9.93 -0.21 -4.69
N ASP A 183 11.18 0.10 -5.02
CA ASP A 183 12.35 -0.69 -4.63
C ASP A 183 12.55 -0.79 -3.13
N ALA A 184 12.54 0.38 -2.48
CA ALA A 184 12.72 0.47 -1.05
C ALA A 184 11.52 -0.16 -0.31
N ILE A 185 10.30 -0.07 -0.88
CA ILE A 185 9.11 -0.73 -0.34
C ILE A 185 9.27 -2.25 -0.40
N LEU A 186 9.64 -2.82 -1.55
CA LEU A 186 9.87 -4.27 -1.69
C LEU A 186 10.96 -4.78 -0.76
N TRP A 187 12.05 -4.03 -0.65
CA TRP A 187 13.12 -4.37 0.28
C TRP A 187 12.66 -4.32 1.74
N LEU A 188 11.86 -3.31 2.11
CA LEU A 188 11.31 -3.16 3.46
C LEU A 188 10.32 -4.27 3.78
N GLU A 189 9.48 -4.70 2.83
CA GLU A 189 8.61 -5.86 2.98
C GLU A 189 9.38 -7.11 3.38
N GLU A 190 10.44 -7.44 2.64
CA GLU A 190 11.27 -8.62 2.92
C GLU A 190 11.98 -8.51 4.28
N TRP A 191 12.47 -7.31 4.61
CA TRP A 191 13.09 -7.09 5.91
C TRP A 191 12.10 -7.29 7.06
N LEU A 192 10.89 -6.71 6.95
CA LEU A 192 9.84 -6.81 7.97
C LEU A 192 9.27 -8.23 8.09
N LYS A 193 9.19 -9.00 7.01
CA LYS A 193 8.85 -10.43 7.07
C LYS A 193 9.85 -11.22 7.91
N GLY A 194 11.13 -10.88 7.82
CA GLY A 194 12.20 -11.49 8.60
C GLY A 194 12.32 -10.96 10.04
N TYR A 195 11.63 -9.88 10.42
CA TYR A 195 11.71 -9.29 11.75
C TYR A 195 11.08 -10.21 12.81
N PRO A 196 11.83 -10.64 13.86
CA PRO A 196 11.36 -11.62 14.83
C PRO A 196 10.48 -11.02 15.95
N GLY A 197 10.57 -9.70 16.18
CA GLY A 197 9.82 -9.00 17.24
C GLY A 197 8.36 -8.75 16.88
N THR A 198 7.66 -8.10 17.79
CA THR A 198 6.27 -7.64 17.58
C THR A 198 6.30 -6.37 16.74
N LEU A 199 5.49 -6.32 15.69
CA LEU A 199 5.34 -5.15 14.82
C LEU A 199 3.95 -4.56 14.96
N VAL A 200 3.86 -3.23 15.14
CA VAL A 200 2.61 -2.50 14.92
C VAL A 200 2.88 -1.44 13.85
N LEU A 201 2.16 -1.56 12.76
CA LEU A 201 2.37 -0.81 11.53
C LEU A 201 1.12 -0.01 11.18
N ILE A 202 1.24 1.31 11.05
CA ILE A 202 0.23 2.15 10.41
C ILE A 202 0.65 2.31 8.95
N SER A 203 -0.21 1.93 8.01
CA SER A 203 0.00 2.17 6.58
C SER A 203 -1.33 2.30 5.85
N HIS A 204 -1.32 3.07 4.78
CA HIS A 204 -2.40 3.20 3.82
C HIS A 204 -2.12 2.43 2.50
N ASP A 205 -1.05 1.65 2.46
CA ASP A 205 -0.73 0.76 1.33
C ASP A 205 -1.26 -0.65 1.61
N ARG A 206 -2.26 -1.07 0.82
CA ARG A 206 -2.96 -2.37 0.96
C ARG A 206 -2.04 -3.55 0.69
N ASP A 207 -1.31 -3.49 -0.43
CA ASP A 207 -0.41 -4.56 -0.84
C ASP A 207 0.72 -4.74 0.17
N PHE A 208 1.24 -3.64 0.71
CA PHE A 208 2.24 -3.66 1.76
C PHE A 208 1.70 -4.27 3.07
N LEU A 209 0.48 -3.91 3.48
CA LEU A 209 -0.16 -4.52 4.65
C LEU A 209 -0.37 -6.02 4.44
N ASP A 210 -0.92 -6.44 3.28
CA ASP A 210 -1.13 -7.87 2.98
C ASP A 210 0.19 -8.67 2.95
N ALA A 211 1.27 -8.05 2.50
CA ALA A 211 2.58 -8.70 2.42
C ALA A 211 3.25 -8.88 3.79
N VAL A 212 3.01 -7.98 4.76
CA VAL A 212 3.79 -7.89 6.01
C VAL A 212 3.00 -8.35 7.23
N VAL A 213 1.69 -8.04 7.33
CA VAL A 213 0.94 -8.24 8.58
C VAL A 213 0.13 -9.54 8.58
N ASP A 214 0.04 -10.16 9.76
CA ASP A 214 -0.76 -11.35 10.04
C ASP A 214 -2.04 -11.05 10.83
N HIS A 215 -2.16 -9.82 11.33
CA HIS A 215 -3.34 -9.31 12.03
C HIS A 215 -3.63 -7.86 11.62
N VAL A 216 -4.90 -7.48 11.67
CA VAL A 216 -5.34 -6.10 11.47
C VAL A 216 -6.09 -5.62 12.70
N VAL A 217 -5.65 -4.51 13.27
CA VAL A 217 -6.33 -3.78 14.35
C VAL A 217 -7.09 -2.63 13.74
N HIS A 218 -8.40 -2.71 13.72
CA HIS A 218 -9.27 -1.67 13.16
C HIS A 218 -9.75 -0.74 14.26
N LEU A 219 -9.42 0.54 14.13
CA LEU A 219 -9.88 1.62 14.98
C LEU A 219 -11.13 2.28 14.35
N GLU A 220 -12.29 1.94 14.85
CA GLU A 220 -13.58 2.44 14.39
C GLU A 220 -14.49 2.74 15.58
N ASN A 221 -15.26 3.82 15.53
CA ASN A 221 -16.19 4.21 16.60
C ASN A 221 -15.54 4.25 17.99
N ARG A 222 -14.29 4.74 18.08
CA ARG A 222 -13.49 4.82 19.33
C ARG A 222 -13.17 3.47 19.98
N LYS A 223 -13.33 2.36 19.24
CA LYS A 223 -13.03 1.00 19.69
C LYS A 223 -11.97 0.36 18.82
N LEU A 224 -11.28 -0.61 19.40
CA LEU A 224 -10.30 -1.43 18.70
C LEU A 224 -10.90 -2.82 18.45
N THR A 225 -10.84 -3.27 17.23
CA THR A 225 -11.26 -4.63 16.86
C THR A 225 -10.11 -5.34 16.16
N LEU A 226 -9.72 -6.50 16.69
CA LEU A 226 -8.66 -7.33 16.12
C LEU A 226 -9.25 -8.31 15.10
N TYR A 227 -8.70 -8.31 13.91
CA TYR A 227 -8.99 -9.27 12.83
C TYR A 227 -7.75 -10.11 12.55
N ARG A 228 -7.96 -11.38 12.26
CA ARG A 228 -6.89 -12.30 11.87
C ARG A 228 -6.71 -12.30 10.37
N GLY A 229 -5.47 -12.28 9.91
CA GLY A 229 -5.11 -12.20 8.48
C GLY A 229 -4.66 -10.80 8.05
N GLY A 230 -4.31 -10.67 6.79
CA GLY A 230 -3.91 -9.40 6.15
C GLY A 230 -5.10 -8.48 5.88
N TYR A 231 -4.83 -7.38 5.18
CA TYR A 231 -5.84 -6.35 4.89
C TYR A 231 -7.00 -6.88 4.04
N SER A 232 -6.74 -7.69 3.01
CA SER A 232 -7.77 -8.28 2.15
C SER A 232 -8.70 -9.24 2.91
N ALA A 233 -8.18 -9.98 3.91
CA ALA A 233 -8.99 -10.83 4.78
C ALA A 233 -9.88 -9.99 5.71
N PHE A 234 -9.33 -8.88 6.23
CA PHE A 234 -10.08 -7.90 7.01
C PHE A 234 -11.25 -7.31 6.21
N GLU A 235 -11.01 -6.83 4.98
CA GLU A 235 -12.07 -6.24 4.13
C GLU A 235 -13.24 -7.23 3.92
N ARG A 236 -12.95 -8.48 3.59
CA ARG A 236 -13.96 -9.52 3.41
C ARG A 236 -14.77 -9.76 4.69
N THR A 237 -14.08 -9.95 5.80
CA THR A 237 -14.73 -10.21 7.10
C THR A 237 -15.57 -9.02 7.55
N ARG A 238 -15.10 -7.78 7.32
CA ARG A 238 -15.85 -6.55 7.61
C ARG A 238 -17.10 -6.45 6.75
N ALA A 239 -16.97 -6.68 5.43
CA ALA A 239 -18.11 -6.66 4.51
C ALA A 239 -19.19 -7.70 4.89
N GLU A 240 -18.79 -8.92 5.25
CA GLU A 240 -19.71 -9.97 5.72
C GLU A 240 -20.42 -9.57 7.02
N ARG A 241 -19.71 -9.00 7.99
CA ARG A 241 -20.30 -8.51 9.24
C ARG A 241 -21.31 -7.39 9.01
N LEU A 242 -20.97 -6.41 8.16
CA LEU A 242 -21.88 -5.32 7.83
C LEU A 242 -23.13 -5.83 7.12
N ALA A 243 -23.00 -6.77 6.18
CA ALA A 243 -24.13 -7.39 5.50
C ALA A 243 -25.03 -8.15 6.48
N GLN A 244 -24.45 -8.93 7.40
CA GLN A 244 -25.21 -9.63 8.46
C GLN A 244 -25.92 -8.67 9.40
N GLN A 245 -25.27 -7.58 9.82
CA GLN A 245 -25.85 -6.56 10.66
C GLN A 245 -27.03 -5.86 9.97
N GLN A 246 -26.87 -5.52 8.69
CA GLN A 246 -27.91 -4.91 7.90
C GLN A 246 -29.13 -5.84 7.75
N GLN A 247 -28.91 -7.10 7.42
CA GLN A 247 -29.98 -8.10 7.35
C GLN A 247 -30.70 -8.29 8.70
N ALA A 248 -29.95 -8.32 9.81
CA ALA A 248 -30.52 -8.43 11.14
C ALA A 248 -31.37 -7.19 11.48
N TYR A 249 -30.90 -5.98 11.14
CA TYR A 249 -31.63 -4.73 11.28
C TYR A 249 -32.93 -4.73 10.46
N GLU A 250 -32.87 -5.08 9.18
CA GLU A 250 -34.05 -5.14 8.30
C GLU A 250 -35.09 -6.13 8.81
N LYS A 251 -34.64 -7.32 9.26
CA LYS A 251 -35.50 -8.33 9.86
C LYS A 251 -36.15 -7.82 11.13
N GLN A 252 -35.39 -7.13 11.99
CA GLN A 252 -35.92 -6.53 13.22
C GLN A 252 -36.94 -5.43 12.91
N GLN A 253 -36.66 -4.54 11.93
CA GLN A 253 -37.60 -3.49 11.51
C GLN A 253 -38.90 -4.08 10.94
N ALA A 254 -38.82 -5.11 10.12
CA ALA A 254 -39.99 -5.82 9.61
C ALA A 254 -40.81 -6.45 10.75
N GLN A 255 -40.15 -7.06 11.75
CA GLN A 255 -40.81 -7.63 12.92
C GLN A 255 -41.44 -6.56 13.79
N ARG A 256 -40.78 -5.40 13.98
CA ARG A 256 -41.28 -4.23 14.68
C ARG A 256 -42.54 -3.68 14.01
N ALA A 257 -42.46 -3.42 12.70
CA ALA A 257 -43.60 -2.94 11.89
C ALA A 257 -44.82 -3.90 11.96
N HIS A 258 -44.55 -5.22 11.92
CA HIS A 258 -45.62 -6.22 12.07
C HIS A 258 -46.26 -6.18 13.48
N MET A 259 -45.47 -6.05 14.54
CA MET A 259 -46.01 -5.91 15.91
C MET A 259 -46.78 -4.61 16.10
N GLU A 260 -46.29 -3.48 15.61
CA GLU A 260 -46.96 -2.16 15.63
C GLU A 260 -48.29 -2.20 14.86
N SER A 261 -48.32 -2.78 13.66
CA SER A 261 -49.56 -2.94 12.89
C SER A 261 -50.61 -3.80 13.60
N PHE A 262 -50.17 -4.87 14.26
CA PHE A 262 -51.06 -5.70 15.09
C PHE A 262 -51.61 -4.93 16.26
N ILE A 263 -50.77 -4.20 17.00
CA ILE A 263 -51.16 -3.36 18.15
C ILE A 263 -52.17 -2.33 17.71
N ALA A 264 -51.90 -1.59 16.61
CA ALA A 264 -52.82 -0.57 16.07
C ALA A 264 -54.18 -1.14 15.70
N ARG A 265 -54.22 -2.34 15.08
CA ARG A 265 -55.47 -3.00 14.67
C ARG A 265 -56.32 -3.55 15.83
N PHE A 266 -55.68 -3.99 16.91
CA PHE A 266 -56.35 -4.75 17.96
C PHE A 266 -56.36 -4.10 19.35
N LYS A 267 -55.72 -2.92 19.53
CA LYS A 267 -55.66 -2.19 20.81
C LYS A 267 -57.09 -1.85 21.36
N ALA A 268 -58.07 -1.62 20.50
CA ALA A 268 -59.43 -1.24 20.87
C ALA A 268 -60.39 -2.43 21.02
N LYS A 269 -59.99 -3.69 20.71
CA LYS A 269 -60.88 -4.85 20.78
C LYS A 269 -60.66 -5.61 22.10
N ALA A 270 -61.67 -5.67 22.97
CA ALA A 270 -61.62 -6.28 24.30
C ALA A 270 -61.13 -7.75 24.28
N THR A 271 -61.54 -8.54 23.25
CA THR A 271 -61.17 -9.96 23.12
C THR A 271 -59.70 -10.20 22.79
N LYS A 272 -58.98 -9.22 22.25
CA LYS A 272 -57.54 -9.34 21.90
C LYS A 272 -56.64 -8.36 22.67
N ALA A 273 -57.19 -7.59 23.61
CA ALA A 273 -56.47 -6.61 24.41
C ALA A 273 -55.27 -7.22 25.16
N ARG A 274 -55.43 -8.43 25.72
CA ARG A 274 -54.36 -9.17 26.42
C ARG A 274 -53.20 -9.55 25.49
N GLN A 275 -53.49 -9.92 24.24
CA GLN A 275 -52.48 -10.23 23.22
C GLN A 275 -51.78 -8.96 22.73
N ALA A 276 -52.49 -7.84 22.57
CA ALA A 276 -51.90 -6.54 22.23
C ALA A 276 -50.97 -6.04 23.33
N GLN A 277 -51.37 -6.16 24.61
CA GLN A 277 -50.50 -5.83 25.77
C GLN A 277 -49.23 -6.69 25.84
N SER A 278 -49.34 -7.99 25.56
CA SER A 278 -48.15 -8.87 25.47
C SER A 278 -47.18 -8.44 24.40
N ARG A 279 -47.68 -8.01 23.23
CA ARG A 279 -46.84 -7.52 22.12
C ARG A 279 -46.25 -6.13 22.40
N ILE A 280 -46.93 -5.25 23.11
CA ILE A 280 -46.38 -3.98 23.59
C ILE A 280 -45.18 -4.25 24.50
N LYS A 281 -45.31 -5.14 25.48
CA LYS A 281 -44.22 -5.53 26.38
C LYS A 281 -43.05 -6.22 25.61
N ALA A 282 -43.34 -6.96 24.57
CA ALA A 282 -42.31 -7.55 23.68
C ALA A 282 -41.59 -6.47 22.89
N LEU A 283 -42.30 -5.47 22.36
CA LEU A 283 -41.75 -4.33 21.65
C LEU A 283 -40.84 -3.46 22.55
N GLU A 284 -41.27 -3.22 23.79
CA GLU A 284 -40.49 -2.47 24.80
C GLU A 284 -39.18 -3.18 25.23
N ARG A 285 -39.13 -4.51 25.10
CA ARG A 285 -37.95 -5.34 25.43
C ARG A 285 -37.03 -5.56 24.23
N LEU A 286 -37.46 -5.18 23.05
CA LEU A 286 -36.65 -5.34 21.85
C LEU A 286 -35.52 -4.30 21.89
N GLU A 287 -34.30 -4.76 22.13
CA GLU A 287 -33.12 -3.91 21.96
C GLU A 287 -33.05 -3.40 20.53
N GLU A 288 -32.92 -2.10 20.37
CA GLU A 288 -32.86 -1.47 19.06
C GLU A 288 -31.50 -1.75 18.44
N LEU A 289 -31.46 -2.62 17.41
CA LEU A 289 -30.27 -2.79 16.59
C LEU A 289 -30.05 -1.50 15.80
N ALA A 290 -28.82 -0.97 15.85
CA ALA A 290 -28.45 0.13 14.98
C ALA A 290 -28.29 -0.39 13.53
N PRO A 291 -28.70 0.40 12.52
CA PRO A 291 -28.38 0.07 11.14
C PRO A 291 -26.88 -0.09 10.99
N ALA A 292 -26.44 -0.92 10.07
CA ALA A 292 -25.03 -0.97 9.71
C ALA A 292 -24.64 0.44 9.26
N HIS A 293 -23.85 1.15 10.07
CA HIS A 293 -23.20 2.38 9.62
C HIS A 293 -22.16 1.97 8.57
N VAL A 294 -22.62 1.93 7.34
CA VAL A 294 -21.71 2.11 6.23
C VAL A 294 -21.56 3.63 6.16
N ASP A 295 -20.44 4.16 6.64
CA ASP A 295 -20.05 5.51 6.26
C ASP A 295 -20.21 5.55 4.76
N SER A 296 -21.03 6.49 4.24
CA SER A 296 -21.32 6.56 2.81
C SER A 296 -19.99 6.57 2.11
N PRO A 297 -19.65 5.56 1.26
CA PRO A 297 -18.35 5.51 0.65
C PRO A 297 -18.15 6.84 -0.04
N PHE A 298 -17.03 7.48 0.28
CA PHE A 298 -16.64 8.72 -0.35
C PHE A 298 -16.51 8.43 -1.85
N ASN A 299 -17.38 9.00 -2.67
CA ASN A 299 -17.39 8.78 -4.11
C ASN A 299 -17.39 10.13 -4.83
N PHE A 300 -16.47 10.28 -5.74
CA PHE A 300 -16.45 11.40 -6.67
C PHE A 300 -16.17 10.89 -8.08
N SER A 301 -16.50 11.69 -9.07
CA SER A 301 -16.19 11.42 -10.47
C SER A 301 -15.60 12.66 -11.13
N PHE A 302 -14.74 12.44 -12.11
CA PHE A 302 -14.29 13.52 -12.98
C PHE A 302 -15.40 13.86 -13.97
N ARG A 303 -15.68 15.16 -14.12
CA ARG A 303 -16.68 15.61 -15.08
C ARG A 303 -16.16 15.41 -16.50
N GLU A 304 -17.00 14.94 -17.40
CA GLU A 304 -16.63 14.76 -18.80
C GLU A 304 -16.50 16.09 -19.54
N SER A 305 -15.54 16.15 -20.47
CA SER A 305 -15.38 17.27 -21.40
C SER A 305 -16.22 17.03 -22.65
N ASP A 306 -16.96 18.05 -23.07
CA ASP A 306 -17.86 17.97 -24.24
C ASP A 306 -17.11 17.84 -25.58
N LYS A 307 -15.81 18.22 -25.62
CA LYS A 307 -14.98 18.21 -26.83
C LYS A 307 -13.64 17.54 -26.55
N ILE A 308 -13.29 16.56 -27.39
CA ILE A 308 -12.07 15.78 -27.24
C ILE A 308 -11.30 15.77 -28.55
N SER A 309 -10.04 16.20 -28.52
CA SER A 309 -9.11 16.13 -29.66
C SER A 309 -8.47 14.75 -29.81
N ARG A 310 -8.09 14.35 -31.00
CA ARG A 310 -7.29 13.14 -31.27
C ARG A 310 -6.12 13.47 -32.20
N PRO A 311 -4.88 13.36 -31.75
CA PRO A 311 -4.44 13.03 -30.38
C PRO A 311 -4.73 14.19 -29.40
N LEU A 312 -4.71 13.90 -28.08
CA LEU A 312 -4.74 14.91 -27.04
C LEU A 312 -3.38 15.63 -26.96
N LEU A 313 -2.29 14.83 -27.04
CA LEU A 313 -0.93 15.32 -26.96
C LEU A 313 -0.02 14.40 -27.79
N ASP A 314 0.95 14.98 -28.52
CA ASP A 314 1.94 14.26 -29.30
C ASP A 314 3.32 14.90 -29.09
N LEU A 315 4.26 14.13 -28.50
CA LEU A 315 5.65 14.51 -28.26
C LEU A 315 6.54 13.70 -29.19
N GLY A 316 7.14 14.37 -30.17
CA GLY A 316 8.07 13.76 -31.13
C GLY A 316 9.51 14.17 -30.89
N GLU A 317 10.41 13.18 -30.68
CA GLU A 317 11.86 13.36 -30.48
C GLU A 317 12.17 14.39 -29.34
N GLY A 318 11.38 14.37 -28.27
CA GLY A 318 11.49 15.30 -27.17
C GLY A 318 12.83 15.21 -26.44
N ARG A 319 13.44 16.38 -26.16
CA ARG A 319 14.57 16.54 -25.26
C ARG A 319 14.10 17.36 -24.06
N LEU A 320 14.13 16.75 -22.88
CA LEU A 320 13.50 17.27 -21.67
C LEU A 320 14.54 17.41 -20.55
N GLY A 321 14.46 18.50 -19.76
CA GLY A 321 15.43 18.74 -18.69
C GLY A 321 15.30 20.11 -18.07
N TYR A 322 16.30 20.53 -17.33
CA TYR A 322 16.35 21.80 -16.60
C TYR A 322 17.50 22.68 -17.10
N GLY A 323 17.20 23.92 -17.49
CA GLY A 323 18.17 24.79 -18.13
C GLY A 323 18.78 24.12 -19.38
N ASP A 324 20.10 23.99 -19.44
CA ASP A 324 20.79 23.34 -20.55
C ASP A 324 21.00 21.81 -20.37
N LYS A 325 20.69 21.29 -19.17
CA LYS A 325 20.93 19.89 -18.83
C LYS A 325 19.74 19.03 -19.22
N ALA A 326 19.91 18.21 -20.26
CA ALA A 326 18.93 17.18 -20.62
C ALA A 326 18.92 16.05 -19.59
N VAL A 327 17.72 15.64 -19.18
CA VAL A 327 17.45 14.49 -18.32
C VAL A 327 16.91 13.32 -19.15
N LEU A 328 16.07 13.64 -20.13
CA LEU A 328 15.48 12.66 -21.05
C LEU A 328 15.75 13.11 -22.50
N GLU A 329 16.09 12.15 -23.35
CA GLU A 329 16.38 12.39 -24.76
C GLU A 329 15.59 11.46 -25.66
N LYS A 330 15.23 11.98 -26.87
CA LYS A 330 14.52 11.24 -27.91
C LYS A 330 13.20 10.63 -27.42
N VAL A 331 12.50 11.35 -26.56
CA VAL A 331 11.20 10.90 -26.04
C VAL A 331 10.15 10.96 -27.14
N LYS A 332 9.46 9.84 -27.35
CA LYS A 332 8.29 9.73 -28.23
C LYS A 332 7.11 9.28 -27.40
N LEU A 333 6.06 10.08 -27.38
CA LEU A 333 4.88 9.78 -26.59
C LEU A 333 3.65 10.41 -27.25
N GLN A 334 2.66 9.58 -27.55
CA GLN A 334 1.38 10.03 -28.06
C GLN A 334 0.28 9.65 -27.07
N LEU A 335 -0.49 10.63 -26.61
CA LEU A 335 -1.63 10.42 -25.72
C LEU A 335 -2.93 10.59 -26.51
N VAL A 336 -3.74 9.54 -26.54
CA VAL A 336 -5.05 9.52 -27.17
C VAL A 336 -6.14 9.38 -26.09
N PRO A 337 -7.37 9.82 -26.35
CA PRO A 337 -8.49 9.61 -25.41
C PRO A 337 -8.65 8.13 -25.05
N GLY A 338 -8.80 7.82 -23.78
CA GLY A 338 -8.88 6.47 -23.24
C GLY A 338 -7.54 5.80 -22.94
N ALA A 339 -6.40 6.41 -23.29
CA ALA A 339 -5.08 5.86 -22.92
C ALA A 339 -4.90 5.85 -21.39
N ARG A 340 -4.40 4.73 -20.87
CA ARG A 340 -4.17 4.51 -19.43
C ARG A 340 -2.76 4.00 -19.20
N ILE A 341 -1.86 4.94 -18.91
CA ILE A 341 -0.42 4.69 -18.90
C ILE A 341 0.16 4.89 -17.51
N GLY A 342 0.86 3.86 -17.01
CA GLY A 342 1.68 3.93 -15.79
C GLY A 342 3.14 4.22 -16.13
N LEU A 343 3.76 5.21 -15.47
CA LEU A 343 5.18 5.50 -15.61
C LEU A 343 5.97 4.77 -14.52
N LEU A 344 6.80 3.84 -14.93
CA LEU A 344 7.74 3.11 -14.08
C LEU A 344 9.15 3.65 -14.23
N GLY A 345 9.99 3.44 -13.24
CA GLY A 345 11.42 3.82 -13.29
C GLY A 345 11.97 4.21 -11.93
N PRO A 346 13.29 4.10 -11.72
CA PRO A 346 13.94 4.45 -10.46
C PRO A 346 13.79 5.95 -10.14
N ASN A 347 13.99 6.30 -8.87
CA ASN A 347 13.97 7.70 -8.47
C ASN A 347 15.09 8.49 -9.15
N GLY A 348 14.76 9.72 -9.57
CA GLY A 348 15.69 10.57 -10.32
C GLY A 348 15.82 10.22 -11.80
N ALA A 349 15.12 9.20 -12.33
CA ALA A 349 15.17 8.83 -13.73
C ALA A 349 14.54 9.84 -14.70
N GLY A 350 13.74 10.80 -14.19
CA GLY A 350 13.12 11.85 -14.99
C GLY A 350 11.58 11.71 -15.14
N LYS A 351 10.91 10.88 -14.36
CA LYS A 351 9.43 10.71 -14.39
C LYS A 351 8.71 12.06 -14.21
N SER A 352 9.01 12.77 -13.13
CA SER A 352 8.41 14.10 -12.85
C SER A 352 8.84 15.15 -13.87
N THR A 353 10.05 15.04 -14.48
CA THR A 353 10.48 15.92 -15.57
C THR A 353 9.58 15.75 -16.79
N LEU A 354 9.27 14.49 -17.15
CA LEU A 354 8.34 14.18 -18.25
C LEU A 354 6.95 14.79 -17.96
N ILE A 355 6.37 14.49 -16.80
CA ILE A 355 5.02 14.98 -16.44
C ILE A 355 4.98 16.51 -16.45
N LYS A 356 5.96 17.20 -15.83
CA LYS A 356 6.03 18.67 -15.80
C LYS A 356 6.11 19.29 -17.19
N THR A 357 6.86 18.66 -18.11
CA THR A 357 6.92 19.12 -19.51
C THR A 357 5.58 18.94 -20.21
N LEU A 358 4.91 17.81 -20.04
CA LEU A 358 3.59 17.57 -20.61
C LEU A 358 2.53 18.52 -20.05
N ALA A 359 2.58 18.81 -18.75
CA ALA A 359 1.71 19.79 -18.07
C ALA A 359 1.94 21.23 -18.54
N GLY A 360 3.17 21.56 -18.97
CA GLY A 360 3.55 22.90 -19.41
C GLY A 360 4.28 23.72 -18.34
N ASP A 361 4.58 23.10 -17.18
CA ASP A 361 5.36 23.74 -16.10
C ASP A 361 6.85 23.82 -16.44
N LEU A 362 7.31 22.99 -17.36
CA LEU A 362 8.70 22.94 -17.81
C LEU A 362 8.74 22.96 -19.37
N PRO A 363 9.47 23.92 -19.98
CA PRO A 363 9.60 23.95 -21.43
C PRO A 363 10.44 22.77 -21.94
N GLU A 364 10.12 22.28 -23.12
CA GLU A 364 10.97 21.33 -23.84
C GLU A 364 12.28 21.98 -24.28
N LEU A 365 13.40 21.30 -24.10
CA LEU A 365 14.73 21.74 -24.58
C LEU A 365 14.93 21.50 -26.08
N GLY A 366 14.05 20.69 -26.68
CA GLY A 366 14.06 20.36 -28.11
C GLY A 366 13.04 19.30 -28.44
N GLY A 367 12.81 19.09 -29.73
CA GLY A 367 11.76 18.22 -30.23
C GLY A 367 10.50 18.99 -30.61
N ARG A 368 9.38 18.28 -30.72
CA ARG A 368 8.08 18.86 -31.10
C ARG A 368 7.00 18.37 -30.16
N LEU A 369 6.40 19.28 -29.40
CA LEU A 369 5.25 19.01 -28.54
C LEU A 369 4.00 19.65 -29.17
N LEU A 370 3.07 18.80 -29.60
CA LEU A 370 1.79 19.23 -30.14
C LEU A 370 0.69 19.00 -29.10
N ARG A 371 -0.11 20.03 -28.86
CA ARG A 371 -1.28 19.98 -27.98
C ARG A 371 -2.54 20.09 -28.83
N GLY A 372 -3.52 19.20 -28.59
CA GLY A 372 -4.83 19.26 -29.23
C GLY A 372 -5.58 20.55 -28.89
N GLU A 373 -6.40 21.07 -29.81
CA GLU A 373 -7.13 22.33 -29.66
C GLU A 373 -8.03 22.38 -28.41
N ASN A 374 -8.61 21.22 -28.04
CA ASN A 374 -9.52 21.12 -26.87
C ASN A 374 -8.83 20.37 -25.71
N LEU A 375 -7.53 20.46 -25.57
CA LEU A 375 -6.81 19.83 -24.48
C LEU A 375 -7.07 20.56 -23.17
N ALA A 376 -7.65 19.85 -22.20
CA ALA A 376 -7.84 20.30 -20.82
C ALA A 376 -7.07 19.34 -19.88
N ILE A 377 -5.96 19.82 -19.32
CA ILE A 377 -5.08 19.03 -18.46
C ILE A 377 -5.49 19.19 -17.01
N GLY A 378 -5.81 18.08 -16.35
CA GLY A 378 -5.87 17.98 -14.90
C GLY A 378 -4.52 17.50 -14.39
N TYR A 379 -3.72 18.38 -13.81
CA TYR A 379 -2.42 18.02 -13.27
C TYR A 379 -2.48 17.96 -11.76
N PHE A 380 -2.03 16.84 -11.19
CA PHE A 380 -1.89 16.64 -9.75
C PHE A 380 -0.44 16.32 -9.42
N ALA A 381 0.17 17.17 -8.60
CA ALA A 381 1.52 16.95 -8.10
C ALA A 381 1.65 17.46 -6.66
N GLN A 382 2.63 16.94 -5.94
CA GLN A 382 2.84 17.26 -4.52
C GLN A 382 2.97 18.79 -4.27
N HIS A 383 3.67 19.52 -5.16
CA HIS A 383 3.84 20.98 -5.01
C HIS A 383 2.54 21.78 -5.22
N GLN A 384 1.49 21.18 -5.81
CA GLN A 384 0.20 21.86 -5.93
C GLN A 384 -0.54 21.99 -4.59
N LEU A 385 -0.24 21.10 -3.63
CA LEU A 385 -0.76 21.25 -2.27
C LEU A 385 -0.21 22.52 -1.60
N ASP A 386 1.04 22.88 -1.92
CA ASP A 386 1.71 24.07 -1.43
C ASP A 386 1.22 25.36 -2.13
N SER A 387 0.61 25.22 -3.32
CA SER A 387 0.05 26.33 -4.10
C SER A 387 -1.36 26.75 -3.66
N LEU A 388 -2.02 25.98 -2.80
CA LEU A 388 -3.29 26.36 -2.23
C LEU A 388 -3.11 27.60 -1.34
N ASP A 389 -4.01 28.58 -1.49
CA ASP A 389 -4.01 29.78 -0.64
C ASP A 389 -4.38 29.40 0.82
N PRO A 390 -3.46 29.47 1.78
CA PRO A 390 -3.72 29.03 3.14
C PRO A 390 -4.86 29.80 3.84
N GLN A 391 -5.11 31.04 3.43
CA GLN A 391 -6.13 31.90 4.03
C GLN A 391 -7.50 31.75 3.35
N ALA A 392 -7.56 31.11 2.19
CA ALA A 392 -8.80 30.88 1.48
C ALA A 392 -9.48 29.59 1.93
N SER A 393 -10.81 29.56 1.90
CA SER A 393 -11.61 28.36 2.15
C SER A 393 -11.77 27.51 0.88
N PRO A 394 -12.16 26.23 0.98
CA PRO A 394 -12.50 25.39 -0.17
C PRO A 394 -13.49 26.05 -1.12
N LEU A 395 -14.54 26.67 -0.57
CA LEU A 395 -15.53 27.40 -1.36
C LEU A 395 -14.91 28.56 -2.14
N LEU A 396 -14.05 29.36 -1.49
CA LEU A 396 -13.39 30.50 -2.14
C LEU A 396 -12.44 30.07 -3.26
N HIS A 397 -11.72 28.95 -3.08
CA HIS A 397 -10.89 28.38 -4.15
C HIS A 397 -11.74 28.01 -5.37
N LEU A 398 -12.89 27.37 -5.15
CA LEU A 398 -13.75 26.96 -6.24
C LEU A 398 -14.46 28.16 -6.90
N GLN A 399 -14.86 29.17 -6.14
CA GLN A 399 -15.43 30.44 -6.65
C GLN A 399 -14.45 31.19 -7.55
N ARG A 400 -13.15 31.18 -7.24
CA ARG A 400 -12.10 31.80 -8.08
C ARG A 400 -12.01 31.12 -9.47
N ILE A 401 -12.26 29.82 -9.54
CA ILE A 401 -12.23 29.03 -10.79
C ILE A 401 -13.56 29.13 -11.54
N ALA A 402 -14.66 29.26 -10.81
CA ALA A 402 -16.02 29.26 -11.35
C ALA A 402 -16.84 30.48 -10.87
N PRO A 403 -16.46 31.72 -11.24
CA PRO A 403 -17.08 32.94 -10.68
C PRO A 403 -18.54 33.15 -11.07
N GLY A 404 -19.03 32.42 -12.06
CA GLY A 404 -20.45 32.52 -12.53
C GLY A 404 -21.39 31.51 -11.93
N GLU A 405 -20.88 30.55 -11.12
CA GLU A 405 -21.68 29.48 -10.56
C GLU A 405 -22.39 29.87 -9.25
N ARG A 406 -23.53 29.23 -8.99
CA ARG A 406 -24.25 29.45 -7.73
C ARG A 406 -23.50 28.83 -6.55
N GLU A 407 -23.43 29.56 -5.45
CA GLU A 407 -22.74 29.09 -4.23
C GLU A 407 -23.23 27.71 -3.76
N GLN A 408 -24.54 27.43 -3.82
CA GLN A 408 -25.09 26.13 -3.44
C GLN A 408 -24.56 25.00 -4.32
N THR A 409 -24.45 25.21 -5.63
CA THR A 409 -23.89 24.21 -6.57
C THR A 409 -22.43 23.89 -6.23
N LEU A 410 -21.67 24.91 -5.84
CA LEU A 410 -20.27 24.74 -5.41
C LEU A 410 -20.17 23.98 -4.08
N LYS A 411 -21.05 24.31 -3.12
CA LYS A 411 -21.13 23.61 -1.82
C LYS A 411 -21.55 22.15 -1.97
N ASP A 412 -22.54 21.88 -2.83
CA ASP A 412 -23.00 20.52 -3.10
C ASP A 412 -21.88 19.67 -3.75
N PHE A 413 -21.14 20.26 -4.69
CA PHE A 413 -19.99 19.62 -5.30
C PHE A 413 -18.88 19.32 -4.27
N LEU A 414 -18.53 20.31 -3.44
CA LEU A 414 -17.54 20.13 -2.37
C LEU A 414 -18.00 19.10 -1.34
N GLY A 415 -19.31 18.97 -1.12
CA GLY A 415 -19.90 17.94 -0.29
C GLY A 415 -19.59 16.51 -0.77
N GLY A 416 -19.46 16.31 -2.09
CA GLY A 416 -18.99 15.06 -2.69
C GLY A 416 -17.52 14.74 -2.38
N PHE A 417 -16.73 15.75 -2.02
CA PHE A 417 -15.35 15.62 -1.54
C PHE A 417 -15.22 15.72 -0.02
N ASP A 418 -16.32 15.46 0.70
CA ASP A 418 -16.42 15.49 2.17
C ASP A 418 -16.08 16.85 2.82
N PHE A 419 -16.25 17.94 2.08
CA PHE A 419 -16.26 19.28 2.64
C PHE A 419 -17.71 19.69 2.93
N ARG A 420 -18.16 19.47 4.20
CA ARG A 420 -19.52 19.72 4.64
C ARG A 420 -19.58 20.67 5.82
N GLY A 421 -20.70 21.36 5.98
CA GLY A 421 -20.94 22.27 7.11
C GLY A 421 -19.86 23.36 7.22
N VAL A 422 -19.25 23.52 8.38
CA VAL A 422 -18.26 24.55 8.66
C VAL A 422 -16.97 24.38 7.86
N ARG A 423 -16.61 23.13 7.50
CA ARG A 423 -15.37 22.82 6.76
C ARG A 423 -15.30 23.47 5.37
N VAL A 424 -16.45 23.74 4.73
CA VAL A 424 -16.50 24.41 3.41
C VAL A 424 -15.98 25.84 3.46
N ASP A 425 -16.21 26.51 4.57
CA ASP A 425 -15.91 27.93 4.77
C ASP A 425 -14.62 28.16 5.62
N GLU A 426 -14.02 27.08 6.16
CA GLU A 426 -12.82 27.14 7.01
C GLU A 426 -11.54 27.36 6.17
N PRO A 427 -10.57 28.20 6.63
CA PRO A 427 -9.30 28.39 5.95
C PRO A 427 -8.49 27.11 5.81
N VAL A 428 -7.88 26.90 4.63
CA VAL A 428 -7.06 25.72 4.29
C VAL A 428 -5.82 25.58 5.17
N LEU A 429 -5.37 26.66 5.83
CA LEU A 429 -4.26 26.63 6.79
C LEU A 429 -4.46 25.55 7.87
N ASN A 430 -5.70 25.34 8.31
CA ASN A 430 -6.07 24.40 9.37
C ASN A 430 -6.24 22.96 8.87
N PHE A 431 -6.06 22.73 7.57
CA PHE A 431 -6.30 21.42 6.96
C PHE A 431 -5.08 20.52 7.07
N SER A 432 -5.35 19.23 7.30
CA SER A 432 -4.36 18.16 7.17
C SER A 432 -3.89 18.00 5.72
N GLY A 433 -2.76 17.32 5.51
CA GLY A 433 -2.26 17.01 4.17
C GLY A 433 -3.28 16.27 3.30
N GLY A 434 -4.04 15.33 3.90
CA GLY A 434 -5.10 14.60 3.21
C GLY A 434 -6.29 15.47 2.82
N GLU A 435 -6.71 16.41 3.66
CA GLU A 435 -7.77 17.38 3.32
C GLU A 435 -7.34 18.32 2.20
N LYS A 436 -6.07 18.78 2.21
CA LYS A 436 -5.50 19.58 1.12
C LYS A 436 -5.47 18.80 -0.20
N ALA A 437 -5.07 17.53 -0.16
CA ALA A 437 -5.07 16.66 -1.35
C ALA A 437 -6.49 16.45 -1.90
N ARG A 438 -7.48 16.23 -1.04
CA ARG A 438 -8.90 16.17 -1.43
C ARG A 438 -9.36 17.46 -2.11
N LEU A 439 -9.01 18.61 -1.57
CA LEU A 439 -9.35 19.89 -2.17
C LEU A 439 -8.70 20.04 -3.55
N ALA A 440 -7.41 19.72 -3.69
CA ALA A 440 -6.73 19.78 -4.98
C ALA A 440 -7.41 18.88 -6.03
N LEU A 441 -7.79 17.65 -5.66
CA LEU A 441 -8.55 16.75 -6.54
C LEU A 441 -9.93 17.33 -6.90
N ALA A 442 -10.62 17.97 -5.96
CA ALA A 442 -11.90 18.62 -6.23
C ALA A 442 -11.76 19.76 -7.25
N LEU A 443 -10.72 20.60 -7.10
CA LEU A 443 -10.44 21.68 -8.04
C LEU A 443 -10.13 21.16 -9.46
N ILE A 444 -9.37 20.07 -9.56
CA ILE A 444 -9.07 19.41 -10.84
C ILE A 444 -10.36 18.82 -11.45
N ALA A 445 -11.15 18.09 -10.66
CA ALA A 445 -12.38 17.46 -11.14
C ALA A 445 -13.43 18.50 -11.63
N TRP A 446 -13.46 19.69 -11.03
CA TRP A 446 -14.33 20.78 -11.46
C TRP A 446 -13.99 21.27 -12.86
N GLN A 447 -12.71 21.30 -13.24
CA GLN A 447 -12.22 21.86 -14.51
C GLN A 447 -12.53 20.99 -15.74
N LYS A 448 -13.19 19.83 -15.57
CA LYS A 448 -13.54 18.89 -16.66
C LYS A 448 -12.34 18.49 -17.53
N PRO A 449 -11.27 17.95 -16.95
CA PRO A 449 -10.09 17.56 -17.70
C PRO A 449 -10.41 16.44 -18.71
N ASN A 450 -9.67 16.37 -19.82
CA ASN A 450 -9.67 15.25 -20.74
C ASN A 450 -8.31 14.50 -20.79
N LEU A 451 -7.31 15.05 -20.10
CA LEU A 451 -6.02 14.41 -19.81
C LEU A 451 -5.71 14.60 -18.32
N LEU A 452 -5.50 13.52 -17.60
CA LEU A 452 -5.03 13.53 -16.22
C LEU A 452 -3.54 13.17 -16.19
N LEU A 453 -2.74 14.05 -15.61
CA LEU A 453 -1.33 13.85 -15.31
C LEU A 453 -1.19 13.77 -13.78
N LEU A 454 -0.89 12.59 -13.26
CA LEU A 454 -0.87 12.34 -11.83
C LEU A 454 0.54 11.95 -11.37
N ASP A 455 1.17 12.79 -10.55
CA ASP A 455 2.49 12.54 -9.95
C ASP A 455 2.32 12.26 -8.45
N GLU A 456 2.41 10.98 -8.07
CA GLU A 456 2.21 10.46 -6.71
C GLU A 456 0.87 10.89 -6.06
N PRO A 457 -0.28 10.64 -6.71
CA PRO A 457 -1.57 11.14 -6.25
C PRO A 457 -2.06 10.50 -4.95
N THR A 458 -1.50 9.36 -4.54
CA THR A 458 -1.90 8.62 -3.34
C THR A 458 -1.19 9.08 -2.06
N ASN A 459 -0.16 9.94 -2.19
CA ASN A 459 0.53 10.47 -1.04
C ASN A 459 -0.43 11.30 -0.16
N HIS A 460 -0.40 11.05 1.15
CA HIS A 460 -1.27 11.67 2.15
C HIS A 460 -2.77 11.29 2.08
N LEU A 461 -3.19 10.47 1.11
CA LEU A 461 -4.56 9.96 1.05
C LEU A 461 -4.73 8.76 1.98
N ASP A 462 -5.83 8.74 2.73
CA ASP A 462 -6.24 7.55 3.47
C ASP A 462 -6.81 6.46 2.55
N LEU A 463 -7.04 5.28 3.09
CA LEU A 463 -7.50 4.12 2.31
C LEU A 463 -8.83 4.37 1.59
N GLU A 464 -9.76 5.11 2.19
CA GLU A 464 -11.04 5.42 1.59
C GLU A 464 -10.89 6.36 0.39
N MET A 465 -10.04 7.39 0.54
CA MET A 465 -9.72 8.32 -0.55
C MET A 465 -8.96 7.65 -1.69
N ARG A 466 -8.03 6.74 -1.39
CA ARG A 466 -7.33 5.95 -2.43
C ARG A 466 -8.31 5.10 -3.23
N LEU A 467 -9.26 4.45 -2.54
CA LEU A 467 -10.31 3.67 -3.20
C LEU A 467 -11.18 4.56 -4.10
N ALA A 468 -11.66 5.69 -3.57
CA ALA A 468 -12.48 6.64 -4.33
C ALA A 468 -11.74 7.19 -5.56
N LEU A 469 -10.44 7.52 -5.42
CA LEU A 469 -9.60 7.94 -6.55
C LEU A 469 -9.46 6.82 -7.59
N THR A 470 -9.22 5.58 -7.15
CA THR A 470 -9.12 4.42 -8.06
C THR A 470 -10.41 4.24 -8.85
N MET A 471 -11.58 4.29 -8.19
CA MET A 471 -12.88 4.18 -8.86
C MET A 471 -13.12 5.34 -9.83
N ALA A 472 -12.85 6.58 -9.42
CA ALA A 472 -12.99 7.75 -10.27
C ALA A 472 -12.10 7.70 -11.51
N LEU A 473 -10.88 7.15 -11.38
CA LEU A 473 -9.97 6.95 -12.52
C LEU A 473 -10.43 5.83 -13.45
N GLN A 474 -11.03 4.75 -12.93
CA GLN A 474 -11.59 3.67 -13.75
C GLN A 474 -12.77 4.16 -14.61
N GLU A 475 -13.62 5.02 -14.05
CA GLU A 475 -14.78 5.59 -14.75
C GLU A 475 -14.39 6.74 -15.72
N PHE A 476 -13.18 7.30 -15.58
CA PHE A 476 -12.77 8.45 -16.38
C PHE A 476 -12.59 8.09 -17.86
N SER A 477 -13.24 8.81 -18.77
CA SER A 477 -13.23 8.56 -20.23
C SER A 477 -12.03 9.16 -20.96
N GLY A 478 -11.30 10.11 -20.34
CA GLY A 478 -10.12 10.77 -20.90
C GLY A 478 -8.85 9.92 -20.81
N ALA A 479 -7.71 10.52 -21.14
CA ALA A 479 -6.41 9.86 -20.99
C ALA A 479 -5.85 10.06 -19.57
N VAL A 480 -5.18 9.04 -19.05
CA VAL A 480 -4.51 9.04 -17.74
C VAL A 480 -3.04 8.69 -17.92
N LEU A 481 -2.17 9.52 -17.38
CA LEU A 481 -0.75 9.24 -17.22
C LEU A 481 -0.43 9.35 -15.73
N VAL A 482 -0.04 8.25 -15.08
CA VAL A 482 0.16 8.19 -13.64
C VAL A 482 1.56 7.72 -13.27
N VAL A 483 2.20 8.44 -12.35
CA VAL A 483 3.36 8.00 -11.58
C VAL A 483 2.86 7.69 -10.18
N SER A 484 3.04 6.47 -9.72
CA SER A 484 2.71 6.10 -8.35
C SER A 484 3.58 4.95 -7.87
N HIS A 485 3.78 4.91 -6.55
CA HIS A 485 4.36 3.77 -5.84
C HIS A 485 3.28 2.84 -5.27
N ASP A 486 2.01 3.22 -5.40
CA ASP A 486 0.84 2.42 -5.02
C ASP A 486 0.55 1.38 -6.12
N ARG A 487 0.92 0.13 -5.83
CA ARG A 487 0.74 -1.02 -6.76
C ARG A 487 -0.72 -1.28 -7.07
N HIS A 488 -1.60 -1.14 -6.08
CA HIS A 488 -3.03 -1.35 -6.27
C HIS A 488 -3.63 -0.32 -7.24
N LEU A 489 -3.26 0.96 -7.09
CA LEU A 489 -3.69 2.01 -8.01
C LEU A 489 -3.22 1.70 -9.44
N LEU A 490 -1.92 1.41 -9.63
CA LEU A 490 -1.37 1.11 -10.95
C LEU A 490 -2.06 -0.11 -11.59
N LYS A 491 -2.17 -1.25 -10.88
CA LYS A 491 -2.83 -2.47 -11.39
C LYS A 491 -4.29 -2.23 -11.77
N SER A 492 -4.98 -1.35 -11.06
CA SER A 492 -6.43 -1.13 -11.23
C SER A 492 -6.78 -0.06 -12.27
N THR A 493 -5.83 0.82 -12.63
CA THR A 493 -6.12 2.01 -13.46
C THR A 493 -5.28 2.14 -14.72
N THR A 494 -4.29 1.28 -14.94
CA THR A 494 -3.40 1.36 -16.11
C THR A 494 -3.43 0.08 -16.95
N ASP A 495 -3.41 0.25 -18.27
CA ASP A 495 -3.40 -0.84 -19.25
C ASP A 495 -1.99 -1.06 -19.83
N GLU A 496 -1.16 0.00 -19.83
CA GLU A 496 0.18 0.00 -20.40
C GLU A 496 1.18 0.64 -19.44
N PHE A 497 2.41 0.16 -19.48
CA PHE A 497 3.51 0.75 -18.73
C PHE A 497 4.58 1.32 -19.63
N LEU A 498 5.12 2.48 -19.25
CA LEU A 498 6.32 3.07 -19.83
C LEU A 498 7.44 3.09 -18.80
N LEU A 499 8.60 2.62 -19.19
CA LEU A 499 9.80 2.61 -18.37
C LEU A 499 10.65 3.83 -18.65
N VAL A 500 10.92 4.62 -17.62
CA VAL A 500 11.81 5.78 -17.65
C VAL A 500 13.13 5.37 -17.00
N ALA A 501 14.16 5.15 -17.80
CA ALA A 501 15.48 4.75 -17.33
C ALA A 501 16.57 5.19 -18.32
N ASP A 502 17.77 5.46 -17.80
CA ASP A 502 18.97 5.79 -18.59
C ASP A 502 18.74 6.93 -19.61
N GLY A 503 17.94 7.94 -19.22
CA GLY A 503 17.63 9.11 -20.05
C GLY A 503 16.64 8.83 -21.18
N ARG A 504 15.95 7.71 -21.18
CA ARG A 504 14.98 7.30 -22.21
C ARG A 504 13.62 6.93 -21.62
N VAL A 505 12.62 6.97 -22.49
CA VAL A 505 11.27 6.48 -22.19
C VAL A 505 10.96 5.40 -23.21
N VAL A 506 10.68 4.18 -22.75
CA VAL A 506 10.41 3.02 -23.59
C VAL A 506 9.18 2.25 -23.10
N PRO A 507 8.40 1.62 -23.96
CA PRO A 507 7.35 0.71 -23.53
C PRO A 507 7.94 -0.42 -22.66
N PHE A 508 7.19 -0.83 -21.64
CA PHE A 508 7.56 -1.92 -20.75
C PHE A 508 6.55 -3.06 -20.91
N ASP A 509 7.01 -4.15 -21.54
CA ASP A 509 6.20 -5.36 -21.77
C ASP A 509 6.33 -6.28 -20.53
N GLY A 510 5.44 -6.10 -19.58
CA GLY A 510 5.42 -6.88 -18.34
C GLY A 510 4.50 -6.25 -17.28
N ASP A 511 4.31 -6.98 -16.20
CA ASP A 511 3.57 -6.50 -15.04
C ASP A 511 4.49 -5.84 -13.98
N LEU A 512 3.91 -5.46 -12.82
CA LEU A 512 4.68 -4.85 -11.74
C LEU A 512 5.65 -5.83 -11.06
N ASP A 513 5.39 -7.14 -11.16
CA ASP A 513 6.29 -8.16 -10.61
C ASP A 513 7.49 -8.36 -11.56
N ASP A 514 7.27 -8.25 -12.87
CA ASP A 514 8.35 -8.19 -13.88
C ASP A 514 9.20 -6.93 -13.69
N TYR A 515 8.56 -5.80 -13.40
CA TYR A 515 9.28 -4.56 -13.10
C TYR A 515 10.15 -4.69 -11.85
N ALA A 516 9.64 -5.34 -10.79
CA ALA A 516 10.42 -5.59 -9.58
C ALA A 516 11.68 -6.41 -9.89
N ARG A 517 11.58 -7.46 -10.72
CA ARG A 517 12.72 -8.28 -11.18
C ARG A 517 13.70 -7.47 -12.05
N TRP A 518 13.17 -6.71 -13.00
CA TRP A 518 13.97 -5.82 -13.82
C TRP A 518 14.80 -4.85 -12.98
N LEU A 519 14.21 -4.35 -11.92
CA LEU A 519 14.80 -3.34 -11.04
C LEU A 519 15.99 -3.89 -10.23
N VAL A 520 15.88 -5.13 -9.73
CA VAL A 520 16.99 -5.85 -9.08
C VAL A 520 18.16 -6.00 -10.05
N ASP A 521 17.90 -6.43 -11.30
CA ASP A 521 18.92 -6.57 -12.34
C ASP A 521 19.54 -5.23 -12.76
N TYR A 522 18.74 -4.17 -12.80
CA TYR A 522 19.20 -2.82 -13.13
C TYR A 522 20.15 -2.28 -12.06
N ARG A 523 19.84 -2.47 -10.77
CA ARG A 523 20.73 -2.09 -9.65
C ARG A 523 22.03 -2.89 -9.66
N ALA A 524 21.95 -4.19 -9.87
CA ALA A 524 23.15 -5.04 -9.97
C ALA A 524 24.09 -4.59 -11.10
N ARG A 525 23.54 -4.09 -12.22
CA ARG A 525 24.33 -3.55 -13.33
C ARG A 525 24.96 -2.19 -13.03
N LYS A 526 24.29 -1.35 -12.21
CA LYS A 526 24.77 -0.01 -11.83
C LYS A 526 25.62 0.02 -10.56
N ALA A 527 25.67 -1.07 -9.80
CA ALA A 527 26.59 -1.19 -8.67
C ALA A 527 28.03 -0.95 -9.17
N PRO A 528 28.82 -0.04 -8.55
CA PRO A 528 30.21 0.16 -8.95
C PRO A 528 30.91 -1.19 -8.85
N GLN A 529 31.45 -1.66 -9.96
CA GLN A 529 32.42 -2.75 -9.92
C GLN A 529 33.58 -2.22 -9.06
N ALA A 530 33.76 -2.81 -7.89
CA ALA A 530 34.93 -2.51 -7.07
C ALA A 530 36.15 -2.60 -8.00
N GLU A 531 36.84 -1.47 -8.16
CA GLU A 531 38.11 -1.43 -8.86
C GLU A 531 39.05 -2.41 -8.16
N THR A 532 39.13 -3.61 -8.70
CA THR A 532 40.22 -4.51 -8.35
C THR A 532 41.48 -3.92 -8.92
N ALA A 533 42.39 -3.58 -8.02
CA ALA A 533 43.74 -3.16 -8.37
C ALA A 533 44.36 -4.07 -9.45
N PRO A 534 45.13 -3.52 -10.40
CA PRO A 534 45.70 -4.30 -11.50
C PRO A 534 46.78 -5.23 -11.01
N GLY A 535 46.49 -6.52 -10.84
CA GLY A 535 47.49 -7.50 -10.48
C GLY A 535 46.94 -8.87 -10.10
N ALA A 536 46.31 -9.61 -11.03
CA ALA A 536 46.40 -11.06 -11.17
C ALA A 536 45.52 -11.55 -12.36
N PRO A 537 46.06 -12.33 -13.30
CA PRO A 537 45.30 -12.85 -14.46
C PRO A 537 44.79 -14.27 -14.09
N THR A 538 43.62 -14.40 -13.46
CA THR A 538 43.06 -15.76 -13.19
C THR A 538 41.53 -15.84 -13.11
N GLU A 539 40.73 -14.85 -13.49
CA GLU A 539 39.26 -14.94 -13.33
C GLU A 539 38.42 -15.01 -14.63
N ARG A 540 39.04 -15.01 -15.81
CA ARG A 540 38.26 -15.10 -17.07
C ARG A 540 37.88 -16.52 -17.46
N THR A 541 38.53 -17.54 -16.92
CA THR A 541 38.23 -18.97 -17.15
C THR A 541 37.06 -19.45 -16.31
N ASP A 542 36.88 -18.99 -15.06
CA ASP A 542 35.82 -19.47 -14.16
C ASP A 542 34.42 -18.96 -14.56
N LYS A 543 34.28 -17.70 -14.98
CA LYS A 543 32.98 -17.17 -15.43
C LYS A 543 32.45 -17.84 -16.70
N ARG A 544 33.34 -18.35 -17.55
CA ARG A 544 32.93 -19.09 -18.76
C ARG A 544 32.54 -20.53 -18.41
N ALA A 545 33.22 -21.13 -17.45
CA ALA A 545 32.87 -22.45 -16.91
C ALA A 545 31.55 -22.42 -16.14
N GLN A 546 31.31 -21.41 -15.29
CA GLN A 546 30.02 -21.20 -14.59
C GLN A 546 28.85 -20.95 -15.56
N ARG A 547 29.04 -20.16 -16.61
CA ARG A 547 28.00 -19.97 -17.65
C ARG A 547 27.73 -21.24 -18.43
N GLN A 548 28.72 -22.07 -18.68
CA GLN A 548 28.57 -23.36 -19.35
C GLN A 548 27.89 -24.38 -18.41
N ALA A 549 28.24 -24.40 -17.12
CA ALA A 549 27.58 -25.22 -16.11
C ALA A 549 26.10 -24.84 -15.96
N ALA A 550 25.79 -23.55 -15.83
CA ALA A 550 24.40 -23.07 -15.76
C ALA A 550 23.59 -23.34 -17.03
N ALA A 551 24.21 -23.32 -18.21
CA ALA A 551 23.55 -23.69 -19.47
C ALA A 551 23.28 -25.20 -19.56
N ALA A 552 24.23 -26.04 -19.11
CA ALA A 552 24.08 -27.49 -19.03
C ALA A 552 22.98 -27.88 -18.03
N LEU A 553 22.91 -27.20 -16.87
CA LEU A 553 21.88 -27.35 -15.87
C LEU A 553 20.48 -27.06 -16.42
N ARG A 554 20.32 -25.92 -17.11
CA ARG A 554 19.04 -25.58 -17.78
C ARG A 554 18.66 -26.60 -18.84
N GLN A 555 19.63 -27.17 -19.53
CA GLN A 555 19.38 -28.18 -20.56
C GLN A 555 18.92 -29.53 -19.96
N GLN A 556 19.39 -29.89 -18.78
CA GLN A 556 18.95 -31.10 -18.03
C GLN A 556 17.57 -30.92 -17.42
N LEU A 557 17.23 -29.75 -16.87
CA LEU A 557 15.92 -29.45 -16.27
C LEU A 557 14.81 -29.21 -17.32
N ALA A 558 15.16 -28.79 -18.51
CA ALA A 558 14.20 -28.43 -19.57
C ALA A 558 13.16 -29.53 -19.92
N PRO A 559 13.52 -30.82 -20.04
CA PRO A 559 12.54 -31.87 -20.36
C PRO A 559 11.54 -32.10 -19.22
N HIS A 560 12.00 -32.04 -17.96
CA HIS A 560 11.14 -32.22 -16.79
C HIS A 560 10.18 -31.05 -16.61
N LYS A 561 10.64 -29.82 -16.81
CA LYS A 561 9.81 -28.61 -16.81
C LYS A 561 8.73 -28.67 -17.91
N ARG A 562 9.11 -29.06 -19.15
CA ARG A 562 8.13 -29.21 -20.24
C ARG A 562 7.07 -30.26 -19.96
N LYS A 563 7.43 -31.32 -19.21
CA LYS A 563 6.47 -32.36 -18.81
C LYS A 563 5.47 -31.83 -17.79
N ALA A 564 5.92 -31.06 -16.78
CA ALA A 564 5.08 -30.41 -15.80
C ALA A 564 4.14 -29.37 -16.45
N ASP A 565 4.67 -28.49 -17.29
CA ASP A 565 3.89 -27.45 -18.02
C ASP A 565 2.87 -28.06 -19.01
N LYS A 566 3.11 -29.28 -19.51
CA LYS A 566 2.15 -30.00 -20.37
C LYS A 566 0.99 -30.57 -19.55
N LEU A 567 1.29 -31.20 -18.43
CA LEU A 567 0.28 -31.77 -17.54
C LEU A 567 -0.61 -30.68 -16.92
N GLU A 568 -0.02 -29.52 -16.58
CA GLU A 568 -0.75 -28.35 -16.09
C GLU A 568 -1.76 -27.83 -17.12
N ARG A 569 -1.37 -27.74 -18.39
CA ARG A 569 -2.28 -27.32 -19.47
C ARG A 569 -3.39 -28.35 -19.72
N GLU A 570 -3.10 -29.66 -19.61
CA GLU A 570 -4.11 -30.71 -19.73
C GLU A 570 -5.11 -30.64 -18.56
N LEU A 571 -4.65 -30.35 -17.34
CA LEU A 571 -5.47 -30.12 -16.14
C LEU A 571 -6.36 -28.89 -16.31
N GLY A 572 -5.83 -27.77 -16.78
CA GLY A 572 -6.58 -26.56 -17.07
C GLY A 572 -7.72 -26.79 -18.06
N GLY A 573 -7.47 -27.51 -19.16
CA GLY A 573 -8.50 -27.85 -20.15
C GLY A 573 -9.57 -28.81 -19.60
N LEU A 574 -9.23 -29.59 -18.58
CA LEU A 574 -10.18 -30.50 -17.93
C LEU A 574 -11.06 -29.76 -16.91
N HIS A 575 -10.49 -28.80 -16.18
CA HIS A 575 -11.24 -27.90 -15.31
C HIS A 575 -12.26 -27.05 -16.09
N GLU A 576 -11.92 -26.55 -17.27
CA GLU A 576 -12.87 -25.83 -18.13
C GLU A 576 -14.06 -26.71 -18.54
N LYS A 577 -13.81 -27.98 -18.85
CA LYS A 577 -14.89 -28.95 -19.19
C LYS A 577 -15.76 -29.27 -18.00
N LEU A 578 -15.17 -29.48 -16.82
CA LEU A 578 -15.90 -29.69 -15.58
C LEU A 578 -16.77 -28.50 -15.22
N ALA A 579 -16.24 -27.27 -15.32
CA ALA A 579 -16.98 -26.06 -15.08
C ALA A 579 -18.17 -25.89 -16.05
N ALA A 580 -18.00 -26.26 -17.33
CA ALA A 580 -19.08 -26.23 -18.32
C ALA A 580 -20.19 -27.23 -17.99
N ILE A 581 -19.84 -28.43 -17.53
CA ILE A 581 -20.82 -29.44 -17.11
C ILE A 581 -21.52 -29.00 -15.80
N GLU A 582 -20.81 -28.47 -14.85
CA GLU A 582 -21.38 -27.93 -13.60
C GLU A 582 -22.33 -26.77 -13.85
N ALA A 583 -22.00 -25.87 -14.78
CA ALA A 583 -22.91 -24.81 -15.20
C ALA A 583 -24.21 -25.37 -15.82
N ARG A 584 -24.11 -26.43 -16.62
CA ARG A 584 -25.31 -27.12 -17.19
C ARG A 584 -26.10 -27.88 -16.12
N LEU A 585 -25.45 -28.49 -15.16
CA LEU A 585 -26.09 -29.15 -14.02
C LEU A 585 -26.77 -28.17 -13.06
N GLY A 586 -26.36 -26.87 -13.05
CA GLY A 586 -27.00 -25.80 -12.30
C GLY A 586 -28.32 -25.30 -12.90
N ASP A 587 -28.66 -25.71 -14.14
CA ASP A 587 -29.93 -25.35 -14.79
C ASP A 587 -31.09 -26.16 -14.21
N SER A 588 -32.02 -25.48 -13.53
CA SER A 588 -33.21 -26.12 -12.94
C SER A 588 -34.10 -26.83 -13.95
N ALA A 589 -34.08 -26.44 -15.23
CA ALA A 589 -34.83 -27.07 -16.31
C ALA A 589 -34.32 -28.48 -16.67
N LEU A 590 -33.12 -28.84 -16.29
CA LEU A 590 -32.52 -30.13 -16.53
C LEU A 590 -33.12 -31.26 -15.64
N TYR A 591 -33.76 -30.88 -14.52
CA TYR A 591 -34.34 -31.82 -13.54
C TYR A 591 -35.78 -32.19 -13.87
N ASP A 592 -36.31 -31.77 -15.01
CA ASP A 592 -37.63 -32.17 -15.48
C ASP A 592 -37.66 -33.66 -15.90
N VAL A 593 -38.79 -34.33 -15.66
CA VAL A 593 -38.97 -35.77 -15.90
C VAL A 593 -38.69 -36.15 -17.35
N SER A 594 -38.85 -35.23 -18.30
CA SER A 594 -38.61 -35.41 -19.74
C SER A 594 -37.11 -35.43 -20.13
N ARG A 595 -36.20 -34.97 -19.26
CA ARG A 595 -34.75 -34.85 -19.55
C ARG A 595 -33.86 -35.76 -18.68
N LYS A 596 -34.40 -36.78 -18.12
CA LYS A 596 -33.70 -37.73 -17.23
C LYS A 596 -32.49 -38.41 -17.87
N ASP A 597 -32.55 -38.73 -19.14
CA ASP A 597 -31.45 -39.38 -19.85
C ASP A 597 -30.27 -38.39 -20.04
N GLU A 598 -30.54 -37.15 -20.37
CA GLU A 598 -29.53 -36.08 -20.49
C GLU A 598 -28.84 -35.78 -19.13
N LEU A 599 -29.60 -35.72 -18.05
CA LEU A 599 -29.06 -35.59 -16.70
C LEU A 599 -28.13 -36.75 -16.33
N ARG A 600 -28.50 -37.98 -16.71
CA ARG A 600 -27.72 -39.20 -16.43
C ARG A 600 -26.41 -39.21 -17.22
N GLU A 601 -26.44 -38.79 -18.48
CA GLU A 601 -25.24 -38.63 -19.31
C GLU A 601 -24.29 -37.59 -18.73
N LEU A 602 -24.78 -36.41 -18.36
CA LEU A 602 -23.96 -35.34 -17.76
C LEU A 602 -23.33 -35.74 -16.42
N LEU A 603 -24.06 -36.45 -15.55
CA LEU A 603 -23.53 -36.98 -14.29
C LEU A 603 -22.48 -38.08 -14.52
N SER A 604 -22.68 -38.93 -15.53
CA SER A 604 -21.69 -39.93 -15.92
C SER A 604 -20.42 -39.30 -16.49
N GLU A 605 -20.57 -38.27 -17.33
CA GLU A 605 -19.47 -37.53 -17.89
C GLU A 605 -18.70 -36.76 -16.81
N GLN A 606 -19.40 -36.08 -15.87
CA GLN A 606 -18.79 -35.43 -14.72
C GLN A 606 -17.97 -36.42 -13.88
N SER A 607 -18.54 -37.59 -13.58
CA SER A 607 -17.85 -38.61 -12.80
C SER A 607 -16.57 -39.10 -13.49
N SER A 608 -16.63 -39.35 -14.80
CA SER A 608 -15.47 -39.81 -15.58
C SER A 608 -14.37 -38.74 -15.66
N LEU A 609 -14.76 -37.47 -15.80
CA LEU A 609 -13.81 -36.33 -15.82
C LEU A 609 -13.17 -36.11 -14.45
N LYS A 610 -13.91 -36.27 -13.34
CA LYS A 610 -13.36 -36.18 -11.97
C LYS A 610 -12.34 -37.27 -11.66
N VAL A 611 -12.58 -38.51 -12.13
CA VAL A 611 -11.57 -39.57 -12.00
C VAL A 611 -10.30 -39.21 -12.78
N ARG A 612 -10.47 -38.69 -14.00
CA ARG A 612 -9.34 -38.31 -14.85
C ARG A 612 -8.60 -37.09 -14.33
N GLU A 613 -9.29 -36.17 -13.64
CA GLU A 613 -8.70 -35.03 -12.91
C GLU A 613 -7.75 -35.55 -11.84
N GLY A 614 -8.20 -36.46 -10.97
CA GLY A 614 -7.36 -37.04 -9.91
C GLY A 614 -6.11 -37.75 -10.46
N GLU A 615 -6.26 -38.55 -11.56
CA GLU A 615 -5.11 -39.20 -12.19
C GLU A 615 -4.09 -38.21 -12.81
N LEU A 616 -4.58 -37.11 -13.35
CA LEU A 616 -3.71 -36.05 -13.92
C LEU A 616 -3.05 -35.20 -12.84
N GLU A 617 -3.75 -34.90 -11.74
CA GLU A 617 -3.20 -34.21 -10.58
C GLU A 617 -2.05 -35.01 -9.93
N GLU A 618 -2.24 -36.30 -9.74
CA GLU A 618 -1.21 -37.19 -9.18
C GLU A 618 0.04 -37.20 -10.07
N ARG A 619 -0.13 -37.32 -11.38
CA ARG A 619 0.99 -37.29 -12.34
C ARG A 619 1.67 -35.95 -12.46
N TRP A 620 0.94 -34.86 -12.25
CA TRP A 620 1.49 -33.50 -12.23
C TRP A 620 2.29 -33.27 -10.96
N LEU A 621 1.80 -33.72 -9.80
CA LEU A 621 2.53 -33.68 -8.53
C LEU A 621 3.82 -34.51 -8.59
N GLU A 622 3.78 -35.73 -9.13
CA GLU A 622 5.00 -36.53 -9.33
C GLU A 622 6.02 -35.82 -10.24
N ALA A 623 5.55 -35.13 -11.28
CA ALA A 623 6.42 -34.39 -12.18
C ALA A 623 7.06 -33.16 -11.50
N LEU A 624 6.34 -32.49 -10.59
CA LEU A 624 6.87 -31.40 -9.78
C LEU A 624 7.87 -31.90 -8.73
N GLU A 625 7.55 -32.97 -8.01
CA GLU A 625 8.47 -33.58 -7.04
C GLU A 625 9.79 -34.04 -7.68
N THR A 626 9.73 -34.64 -8.88
CA THR A 626 10.92 -35.02 -9.63
C THR A 626 11.72 -33.80 -10.09
N LEU A 627 11.08 -32.69 -10.45
CA LEU A 627 11.75 -31.45 -10.81
C LEU A 627 12.45 -30.82 -9.61
N GLU A 628 11.77 -30.77 -8.45
CA GLU A 628 12.33 -30.23 -7.20
C GLU A 628 13.48 -31.11 -6.65
N ALA A 629 13.37 -32.43 -6.73
CA ALA A 629 14.41 -33.36 -6.32
C ALA A 629 15.67 -33.16 -7.16
N LEU A 630 15.53 -33.07 -8.49
CA LEU A 630 16.63 -32.80 -9.42
C LEU A 630 17.25 -31.41 -9.19
N GLN A 631 16.45 -30.40 -8.88
CA GLN A 631 16.97 -29.08 -8.52
C GLN A 631 17.82 -29.13 -7.24
N LYS A 632 17.33 -29.78 -6.19
CA LYS A 632 18.06 -29.95 -4.92
C LYS A 632 19.34 -30.80 -5.07
N GLU A 633 19.32 -31.86 -5.87
CA GLU A 633 20.54 -32.66 -6.14
C GLU A 633 21.59 -31.85 -6.89
N LEU A 634 21.17 -30.99 -7.79
CA LEU A 634 22.06 -30.14 -8.58
C LEU A 634 22.61 -28.98 -7.73
N GLU A 635 21.82 -28.38 -6.85
CA GLU A 635 22.27 -27.38 -5.88
C GLU A 635 23.21 -27.96 -4.80
N ALA A 636 23.05 -29.23 -4.44
CA ALA A 636 23.93 -29.92 -3.48
C ALA A 636 25.26 -30.39 -4.12
N SER A 637 25.38 -30.38 -5.45
CA SER A 637 26.58 -30.75 -6.19
C SER A 637 27.45 -29.55 -6.61
N GLU A 638 27.01 -28.32 -6.35
CA GLU A 638 27.77 -27.07 -6.44
C GLU A 638 28.41 -26.74 -5.06
#